data_209bf9394f1c3da4a0563fdd5da9c572
#
_entry.id   209bf9394f1c3da4a0563fdd5da9c572
#
_cell.length_a   1.000
_cell.length_b   1.000
_cell.length_c   1.000
_cell.angle_alpha   90.00
_cell.angle_beta   90.00
_cell.angle_gamma   90.00
#
_symmetry.space_group_name_H-M   'P 1'
#
loop_
_entity.id
_entity.type
_entity.pdbx_description
1 polymer ?
#
loop_
_entity_poly.entity_id
_entity_poly.type
_entity_poly.pdbx_seq_one_letter_code
_entity_poly.pdbx_strand_id
1 'polypeptide(L)'
;MKNIRTKQTPCFRRWSRKGWAAFASLHRHVTIGVLAVTMSILLLATQHASAHDADTAAVLKTLRIDEVGISGSQSAPTRNVQSQTPLFDRKAQAAAPVQTLESALRLAPSVDIRERGGKGMQADIFIRGGSFDQTMVLLNGIDFTDARTGHQSHSLPGDIDCISAVDLLDGVPGVGAFAGAVNIRTAPLKLTYLRFEGAGGQHGYAYANLSGAVTSGRFSLLAAGSYRRSDGYRHNTEFANYNAFVRATYEAPRAGFFDLQAGYQNRTFGSNGFYAAYNPDQWEATSTALASLRWLKQAGRFSFGASASYRKNFDRYDWTRGTAMNRHNTDNVGARLWADYDWRAGTTSLGGDYAFNHIYSTNLGEALSRPHGRYTHAKARSTGNLWLRHAKQWRRFDLAASAGISLTPYGTSALWSLSGGYTPAPGLHLGIGAFQSMRLPTFTDLYYTSPAQINNLDLTPERAVTYLFDAGYMKNSWRLSLQTYYRAGRDIIDWVWREDMGDKWHSEQTSRLDTYGIELSGGYTVADGFLRRVTLSYGYITTDRNSDIIAKGAMDYMRHKAALAVEVHFLRRMSLALTASVYDRNGSYTHYPVPGDPSLSEVRDYEPYFLLDGRLQWEKGICRLYVDATNITDSRYCDLGGIPLPGAWGTAGVALTIGR
;
A
#
# COMPACT_ATOMS: atom_id res chain seq x y z
N MET A 1 -59.39 -0.71 14.98
CA MET A 1 -59.61 -2.04 14.40
C MET A 1 -59.89 -1.92 12.93
N LYS A 2 -58.89 -2.23 12.08
CA LYS A 2 -59.08 -2.78 10.70
C LYS A 2 -57.69 -3.12 10.17
N ASN A 3 -57.45 -4.40 10.01
CA ASN A 3 -56.26 -5.00 9.41
C ASN A 3 -56.13 -4.61 7.95
N ILE A 4 -54.95 -4.05 7.57
CA ILE A 4 -54.52 -4.01 6.16
C ILE A 4 -53.34 -4.95 6.01
N ARG A 5 -53.62 -6.15 5.49
CA ARG A 5 -52.61 -7.10 4.96
C ARG A 5 -52.11 -6.56 3.62
N THR A 6 -50.86 -6.12 3.55
CA THR A 6 -50.18 -5.87 2.29
C THR A 6 -49.64 -7.16 1.72
N LYS A 7 -50.16 -7.57 0.56
CA LYS A 7 -49.68 -8.69 -0.24
C LYS A 7 -48.26 -8.38 -0.79
N GLN A 8 -47.28 -9.12 -0.33
CA GLN A 8 -45.93 -9.10 -0.94
C GLN A 8 -45.97 -9.86 -2.27
N THR A 9 -45.57 -9.19 -3.34
CA THR A 9 -45.42 -9.74 -4.70
C THR A 9 -44.19 -10.66 -4.79
N PRO A 10 -44.27 -11.81 -5.48
CA PRO A 10 -43.23 -12.86 -5.47
C PRO A 10 -41.98 -12.56 -6.33
N CYS A 11 -41.88 -11.44 -6.96
CA CYS A 11 -40.82 -11.17 -7.97
C CYS A 11 -39.44 -10.83 -7.37
N PHE A 12 -39.36 -10.32 -6.15
CA PHE A 12 -38.12 -9.89 -5.52
C PHE A 12 -37.24 -11.02 -4.93
N ARG A 13 -37.84 -12.21 -4.65
CA ARG A 13 -37.11 -13.34 -4.05
C ARG A 13 -36.25 -14.15 -5.04
N ARG A 14 -36.49 -14.06 -6.35
CA ARG A 14 -35.78 -14.89 -7.35
C ARG A 14 -34.44 -14.30 -7.82
N TRP A 15 -34.25 -12.99 -7.68
CA TRP A 15 -33.04 -12.31 -8.14
C TRP A 15 -31.92 -12.32 -7.10
N SER A 16 -32.22 -12.25 -5.83
CA SER A 16 -31.25 -12.31 -4.74
C SER A 16 -30.54 -13.68 -4.67
N ARG A 17 -31.27 -14.78 -4.95
CA ARG A 17 -30.70 -16.13 -4.88
C ARG A 17 -29.73 -16.46 -6.03
N LYS A 18 -29.93 -15.96 -7.23
CA LYS A 18 -29.00 -16.21 -8.36
C LYS A 18 -27.72 -15.40 -8.28
N GLY A 19 -27.77 -14.16 -7.83
CA GLY A 19 -26.59 -13.34 -7.60
C GLY A 19 -25.72 -13.91 -6.46
N TRP A 20 -26.34 -14.34 -5.37
CA TRP A 20 -25.65 -15.00 -4.25
C TRP A 20 -25.10 -16.38 -4.61
N ALA A 21 -25.77 -17.15 -5.46
CA ALA A 21 -25.30 -18.45 -5.90
C ALA A 21 -24.08 -18.35 -6.84
N ALA A 22 -24.02 -17.37 -7.74
CA ALA A 22 -22.87 -17.12 -8.58
C ALA A 22 -21.67 -16.61 -7.75
N PHE A 23 -21.92 -15.75 -6.78
CA PHE A 23 -20.91 -15.22 -5.85
C PHE A 23 -20.39 -16.33 -4.91
N ALA A 24 -21.26 -17.16 -4.37
CA ALA A 24 -20.90 -18.31 -3.54
C ALA A 24 -20.16 -19.39 -4.36
N SER A 25 -20.48 -19.55 -5.65
CA SER A 25 -19.78 -20.47 -6.53
C SER A 25 -18.35 -20.01 -6.81
N LEU A 26 -18.14 -18.73 -7.14
CA LEU A 26 -16.80 -18.17 -7.33
C LEU A 26 -15.97 -18.26 -6.05
N HIS A 27 -16.59 -17.96 -4.89
CA HIS A 27 -15.97 -18.07 -3.58
C HIS A 27 -15.54 -19.51 -3.25
N ARG A 28 -16.39 -20.51 -3.53
CA ARG A 28 -16.04 -21.92 -3.37
C ARG A 28 -14.90 -22.37 -4.30
N HIS A 29 -14.88 -21.94 -5.55
CA HIS A 29 -13.83 -22.33 -6.50
C HIS A 29 -12.48 -21.73 -6.14
N VAL A 30 -12.43 -20.46 -5.68
CA VAL A 30 -11.19 -19.82 -5.23
C VAL A 30 -10.68 -20.49 -3.94
N THR A 31 -11.55 -20.76 -2.99
CA THR A 31 -11.17 -21.44 -1.72
C THR A 31 -10.69 -22.86 -1.96
N ILE A 32 -11.36 -23.62 -2.86
CA ILE A 32 -10.94 -24.98 -3.23
C ILE A 32 -9.63 -24.95 -4.02
N GLY A 33 -9.44 -23.97 -4.91
CA GLY A 33 -8.19 -23.78 -5.66
C GLY A 33 -7.01 -23.49 -4.75
N VAL A 34 -7.17 -22.60 -3.76
CA VAL A 34 -6.12 -22.32 -2.75
C VAL A 34 -5.83 -23.53 -1.89
N LEU A 35 -6.86 -24.28 -1.44
CA LEU A 35 -6.68 -25.52 -0.70
C LEU A 35 -5.99 -26.62 -1.53
N ALA A 36 -6.31 -26.75 -2.81
CA ALA A 36 -5.66 -27.72 -3.70
C ALA A 36 -4.19 -27.35 -3.95
N VAL A 37 -3.87 -26.07 -4.16
CA VAL A 37 -2.48 -25.58 -4.31
C VAL A 37 -1.70 -25.77 -3.02
N THR A 38 -2.28 -25.47 -1.86
CA THR A 38 -1.62 -25.66 -0.56
C THR A 38 -1.41 -27.14 -0.22
N MET A 39 -2.36 -28.02 -0.56
CA MET A 39 -2.17 -29.48 -0.45
C MET A 39 -1.07 -30.02 -1.38
N SER A 40 -0.98 -29.46 -2.61
CA SER A 40 0.11 -29.81 -3.53
C SER A 40 1.47 -29.39 -3.04
N ILE A 41 1.56 -28.20 -2.39
CA ILE A 41 2.79 -27.73 -1.70
C ILE A 41 3.15 -28.67 -0.54
N LEU A 42 2.15 -29.13 0.22
CA LEU A 42 2.35 -30.06 1.35
C LEU A 42 2.94 -31.40 0.87
N LEU A 43 2.40 -31.96 -0.20
CA LEU A 43 2.87 -33.20 -0.82
C LEU A 43 4.29 -33.06 -1.39
N LEU A 44 4.61 -31.94 -2.03
CA LEU A 44 5.96 -31.64 -2.52
C LEU A 44 6.96 -31.40 -1.39
N ALA A 45 6.58 -30.72 -0.32
CA ALA A 45 7.45 -30.47 0.84
C ALA A 45 7.83 -31.77 1.58
N THR A 46 6.91 -32.74 1.66
CA THR A 46 7.17 -34.03 2.30
C THR A 46 8.09 -34.94 1.47
N GLN A 47 8.12 -34.80 0.15
CA GLN A 47 8.97 -35.58 -0.76
C GLN A 47 10.43 -35.07 -0.82
N HIS A 48 10.70 -33.80 -0.48
CA HIS A 48 12.01 -33.17 -0.62
C HIS A 48 12.79 -32.99 0.70
N ALA A 49 12.26 -33.48 1.82
CA ALA A 49 12.92 -33.37 3.13
C ALA A 49 14.17 -34.27 3.28
N SER A 50 14.59 -34.98 2.22
CA SER A 50 15.68 -35.96 2.30
C SER A 50 16.74 -35.89 1.18
N ALA A 51 16.99 -34.70 0.56
CA ALA A 51 18.06 -34.62 -0.45
C ALA A 51 18.82 -33.28 -0.42
N HIS A 52 20.00 -33.33 0.11
CA HIS A 52 21.25 -32.68 -0.28
C HIS A 52 21.54 -31.21 0.08
N ASP A 53 22.47 -31.13 1.05
CA ASP A 53 23.51 -30.11 1.17
C ASP A 53 24.65 -30.45 0.17
N ALA A 54 24.66 -29.82 -1.01
CA ALA A 54 25.88 -29.59 -1.81
C ALA A 54 25.53 -28.77 -3.06
N ASP A 55 26.23 -27.69 -3.30
CA ASP A 55 26.20 -26.74 -4.42
C ASP A 55 25.50 -25.40 -4.21
N THR A 56 25.35 -24.92 -3.01
CA THR A 56 24.79 -23.60 -2.74
C THR A 56 25.73 -22.44 -3.11
N ALA A 57 27.05 -22.67 -3.20
CA ALA A 57 28.02 -21.59 -3.43
C ALA A 57 28.17 -21.17 -4.90
N ALA A 58 27.96 -22.07 -5.86
CA ALA A 58 28.05 -21.77 -7.30
C ALA A 58 26.78 -21.10 -7.86
N VAL A 59 25.62 -21.46 -7.32
CA VAL A 59 24.31 -20.88 -7.69
C VAL A 59 24.17 -19.43 -7.21
N LEU A 60 24.80 -19.09 -6.08
CA LEU A 60 24.79 -17.73 -5.52
C LEU A 60 25.53 -16.69 -6.37
N LYS A 61 26.42 -17.10 -7.27
CA LYS A 61 27.18 -16.19 -8.14
C LYS A 61 26.44 -15.82 -9.44
N THR A 62 25.48 -16.64 -9.87
CA THR A 62 24.69 -16.43 -11.10
C THR A 62 23.32 -15.79 -10.83
N LEU A 63 22.86 -15.79 -9.60
CA LEU A 63 21.53 -15.30 -9.20
C LEU A 63 21.55 -13.91 -8.54
N ARG A 64 22.57 -13.11 -8.84
CA ARG A 64 22.54 -11.65 -8.65
C ARG A 64 21.75 -10.92 -9.77
N ILE A 65 20.79 -11.58 -10.40
CA ILE A 65 19.58 -10.91 -10.87
C ILE A 65 18.71 -10.73 -9.62
N ASP A 66 19.31 -10.07 -8.67
CA ASP A 66 18.76 -9.80 -7.37
C ASP A 66 17.52 -8.92 -7.52
N GLU A 67 16.65 -8.99 -6.54
CA GLU A 67 15.62 -8.01 -6.22
C GLU A 67 16.01 -6.53 -6.51
N VAL A 68 17.30 -6.23 -6.55
CA VAL A 68 17.90 -4.96 -6.99
C VAL A 68 17.81 -4.74 -8.51
N GLY A 69 17.89 -5.78 -9.35
CA GLY A 69 17.71 -5.67 -10.80
C GLY A 69 16.26 -5.38 -11.20
N ILE A 70 15.30 -5.77 -10.38
CA ILE A 70 13.88 -5.49 -10.60
C ILE A 70 13.55 -4.01 -10.31
N SER A 71 14.22 -3.43 -9.33
CA SER A 71 14.19 -1.98 -9.08
C SER A 71 14.94 -1.18 -10.16
N GLY A 72 15.85 -1.79 -10.87
CA GLY A 72 16.70 -1.14 -11.89
C GLY A 72 15.98 -0.69 -13.15
N SER A 73 14.87 -1.32 -13.50
CA SER A 73 14.10 -0.96 -14.70
C SER A 73 13.02 0.10 -14.44
N GLN A 74 12.60 0.27 -13.21
CA GLN A 74 11.84 1.44 -12.82
C GLN A 74 12.85 2.49 -12.39
N SER A 75 13.41 3.29 -13.34
CA SER A 75 14.29 4.42 -13.01
C SER A 75 14.79 4.32 -11.57
N ALA A 76 15.59 3.27 -11.26
CA ALA A 76 16.04 3.08 -9.89
C ALA A 76 16.71 4.39 -9.52
N PRO A 77 16.25 5.09 -8.50
CA PRO A 77 17.01 6.19 -7.96
C PRO A 77 18.42 5.65 -7.73
N THR A 78 19.42 6.49 -7.87
CA THR A 78 20.72 6.27 -7.25
C THR A 78 20.46 5.52 -5.95
N ARG A 79 21.27 4.53 -5.62
CA ARG A 79 21.13 3.71 -4.40
C ARG A 79 20.91 4.61 -3.18
N ASN A 80 19.69 5.07 -2.97
CA ASN A 80 19.31 5.76 -1.75
C ASN A 80 19.48 4.77 -0.62
N VAL A 81 20.06 5.19 0.47
CA VAL A 81 20.21 4.36 1.67
C VAL A 81 18.85 3.85 2.13
N GLN A 82 17.78 4.59 1.89
CA GLN A 82 16.42 4.14 2.15
C GLN A 82 15.99 3.00 1.23
N SER A 83 16.39 2.97 -0.04
CA SER A 83 16.11 1.84 -0.93
C SER A 83 16.92 0.58 -0.57
N GLN A 84 17.97 0.71 0.22
CA GLN A 84 18.78 -0.39 0.74
C GLN A 84 18.31 -0.90 2.12
N THR A 85 17.50 -0.10 2.82
CA THR A 85 16.97 -0.47 4.14
C THR A 85 15.45 -0.42 4.05
N PRO A 86 14.77 -1.56 3.91
CA PRO A 86 13.33 -1.57 3.86
C PRO A 86 12.77 -0.94 5.13
N LEU A 87 11.70 -0.15 5.00
CA LEU A 87 10.93 0.41 6.12
C LEU A 87 10.48 -0.67 7.10
N PHE A 88 10.30 -1.87 6.57
CA PHE A 88 9.79 -3.01 7.26
C PHE A 88 10.35 -4.29 6.63
N ASP A 89 10.83 -5.22 7.44
CA ASP A 89 11.29 -6.53 7.04
C ASP A 89 10.65 -7.64 7.91
N ARG A 90 10.77 -8.91 7.49
CA ARG A 90 10.23 -10.07 8.24
C ARG A 90 10.74 -10.18 9.67
N LYS A 91 11.96 -9.75 9.95
CA LYS A 91 12.50 -9.79 11.31
C LYS A 91 11.86 -8.73 12.19
N ALA A 92 11.62 -7.53 11.63
CA ALA A 92 10.88 -6.48 12.31
C ALA A 92 9.41 -6.89 12.54
N GLN A 93 8.78 -7.56 11.57
CA GLN A 93 7.42 -8.09 11.71
C GLN A 93 7.30 -9.11 12.85
N ALA A 94 8.24 -10.03 12.94
CA ALA A 94 8.21 -11.05 13.99
C ALA A 94 8.33 -10.46 15.40
N ALA A 95 9.00 -9.32 15.52
CA ALA A 95 9.30 -8.67 16.78
C ALA A 95 8.23 -7.67 17.24
N ALA A 96 7.47 -7.07 16.32
CA ALA A 96 6.48 -6.02 16.63
C ALA A 96 5.04 -6.54 16.54
N PRO A 97 4.05 -5.91 17.20
CA PRO A 97 2.62 -6.27 17.10
C PRO A 97 2.02 -5.83 15.75
N VAL A 98 2.73 -6.14 14.67
CA VAL A 98 2.34 -5.82 13.29
C VAL A 98 1.44 -6.93 12.77
N GLN A 99 0.18 -6.62 12.51
CA GLN A 99 -0.84 -7.56 12.07
C GLN A 99 -1.39 -7.26 10.68
N THR A 100 -1.15 -6.05 10.15
CA THR A 100 -1.61 -5.59 8.84
C THR A 100 -0.52 -4.81 8.13
N LEU A 101 -0.66 -4.60 6.82
CA LEU A 101 0.24 -3.74 6.04
C LEU A 101 0.26 -2.30 6.60
N GLU A 102 -0.90 -1.79 6.98
CA GLU A 102 -1.07 -0.45 7.53
C GLU A 102 -0.28 -0.29 8.83
N SER A 103 -0.36 -1.28 9.74
CA SER A 103 0.41 -1.26 10.98
C SER A 103 1.93 -1.35 10.74
N ALA A 104 2.37 -2.03 9.67
CA ALA A 104 3.77 -2.03 9.26
C ALA A 104 4.25 -0.66 8.77
N LEU A 105 3.44 -0.03 7.90
CA LEU A 105 3.72 1.28 7.33
C LEU A 105 3.68 2.40 8.38
N ARG A 106 2.89 2.23 9.43
CA ARG A 106 2.82 3.18 10.55
C ARG A 106 4.16 3.39 11.28
N LEU A 107 5.12 2.47 11.15
CA LEU A 107 6.46 2.59 11.75
C LEU A 107 7.38 3.53 10.95
N ALA A 108 7.06 3.84 9.70
CA ALA A 108 7.88 4.71 8.84
C ALA A 108 7.68 6.19 9.20
N PRO A 109 8.75 7.00 9.31
CA PRO A 109 8.63 8.40 9.74
C PRO A 109 7.81 9.28 8.79
N SER A 110 7.92 9.04 7.50
CA SER A 110 7.29 9.84 6.44
C SER A 110 5.95 9.33 5.94
N VAL A 111 5.46 8.22 6.49
CA VAL A 111 4.20 7.62 6.10
C VAL A 111 3.15 7.94 7.16
N ASP A 112 2.09 8.60 6.76
CA ASP A 112 0.91 8.86 7.58
C ASP A 112 -0.20 7.90 7.12
N ILE A 113 -0.57 6.96 7.99
CA ILE A 113 -1.67 6.03 7.76
C ILE A 113 -2.90 6.58 8.46
N ARG A 114 -3.92 6.91 7.69
CA ARG A 114 -5.19 7.41 8.21
C ARG A 114 -6.21 6.29 8.18
N GLU A 115 -6.35 5.62 9.31
CA GLU A 115 -7.36 4.58 9.48
C GLU A 115 -8.74 5.21 9.74
N ARG A 116 -9.77 4.56 9.21
CA ARG A 116 -11.16 4.95 9.42
C ARG A 116 -11.90 3.97 10.33
N GLY A 117 -11.20 2.98 10.86
CA GLY A 117 -11.79 1.97 11.72
C GLY A 117 -10.77 0.99 12.27
N GLY A 118 -11.24 -0.18 12.72
CA GLY A 118 -10.37 -1.23 13.24
C GLY A 118 -9.55 -1.95 12.18
N LYS A 119 -8.69 -2.84 12.63
CA LYS A 119 -7.78 -3.66 11.81
C LYS A 119 -8.52 -4.39 10.68
N GLY A 120 -8.19 -4.12 9.42
CA GLY A 120 -8.79 -4.77 8.25
C GLY A 120 -9.92 -3.98 7.57
N MET A 121 -10.24 -2.80 8.08
CA MET A 121 -11.12 -1.83 7.43
C MET A 121 -10.35 -0.94 6.45
N GLN A 122 -10.92 0.18 6.03
CA GLN A 122 -10.26 1.11 5.12
C GLN A 122 -9.20 1.94 5.84
N ALA A 123 -8.07 2.13 5.18
CA ALA A 123 -7.03 3.08 5.55
C ALA A 123 -6.50 3.79 4.31
N ASP A 124 -6.02 5.01 4.45
CA ASP A 124 -5.42 5.80 3.39
C ASP A 124 -3.93 5.96 3.66
N ILE A 125 -3.10 5.83 2.61
CA ILE A 125 -1.64 5.96 2.70
C ILE A 125 -1.23 7.33 2.18
N PHE A 126 -0.70 8.16 3.06
CA PHE A 126 -0.14 9.47 2.75
C PHE A 126 1.38 9.41 2.90
N ILE A 127 2.11 9.98 1.97
CA ILE A 127 3.57 10.03 2.01
C ILE A 127 4.03 11.47 1.95
N ARG A 128 4.88 11.87 2.92
CA ARG A 128 5.55 13.18 2.89
C ARG A 128 4.61 14.37 2.68
N GLY A 129 3.47 14.35 3.36
CA GLY A 129 2.46 15.40 3.24
C GLY A 129 1.69 15.42 1.91
N GLY A 130 1.91 14.45 1.02
CA GLY A 130 1.06 14.24 -0.14
C GLY A 130 -0.14 13.38 0.21
N SER A 131 -1.25 13.53 -0.55
CA SER A 131 -2.48 12.78 -0.34
C SER A 131 -2.37 11.32 -0.78
N PHE A 132 -3.39 10.53 -0.44
CA PHE A 132 -3.50 9.13 -0.89
C PHE A 132 -3.60 9.01 -2.42
N ASP A 133 -4.17 10.00 -3.13
CA ASP A 133 -4.21 10.04 -4.59
C ASP A 133 -2.85 10.40 -5.21
N GLN A 134 -1.95 11.00 -4.42
CA GLN A 134 -0.59 11.40 -4.81
C GLN A 134 0.46 10.32 -4.47
N THR A 135 0.03 9.20 -3.89
CA THR A 135 0.87 8.08 -3.45
C THR A 135 0.70 6.90 -4.39
N MET A 136 1.78 6.50 -5.09
CA MET A 136 1.79 5.28 -5.90
C MET A 136 2.00 4.05 -5.02
N VAL A 137 1.27 2.96 -5.29
CA VAL A 137 1.43 1.68 -4.59
C VAL A 137 1.81 0.58 -5.58
N LEU A 138 2.94 -0.05 -5.31
CA LEU A 138 3.50 -1.11 -6.14
C LEU A 138 3.48 -2.45 -5.39
N LEU A 139 3.26 -3.53 -6.11
CA LEU A 139 3.43 -4.89 -5.62
C LEU A 139 4.51 -5.59 -6.45
N ASN A 140 5.63 -5.93 -5.81
CA ASN A 140 6.83 -6.49 -6.48
C ASN A 140 7.30 -5.64 -7.68
N GLY A 141 7.19 -4.31 -7.55
CA GLY A 141 7.58 -3.35 -8.60
C GLY A 141 6.58 -3.18 -9.75
N ILE A 142 5.40 -3.77 -9.67
CA ILE A 142 4.31 -3.59 -10.63
C ILE A 142 3.29 -2.59 -10.06
N ASP A 143 2.93 -1.59 -10.86
CA ASP A 143 1.90 -0.61 -10.50
C ASP A 143 0.50 -1.22 -10.59
N PHE A 144 -0.22 -1.12 -9.47
CA PHE A 144 -1.62 -1.52 -9.35
C PHE A 144 -2.51 -0.37 -8.87
N THR A 145 -2.10 0.87 -9.07
CA THR A 145 -2.89 2.05 -8.68
C THR A 145 -4.29 2.03 -9.34
N ASP A 146 -5.31 2.42 -8.59
CA ASP A 146 -6.68 2.55 -9.10
C ASP A 146 -6.92 3.98 -9.59
N ALA A 147 -7.30 4.14 -10.86
CA ALA A 147 -7.54 5.44 -11.47
C ALA A 147 -8.83 6.12 -10.98
N ARG A 148 -9.70 5.40 -10.29
CA ARG A 148 -10.92 5.94 -9.71
C ARG A 148 -10.62 6.83 -8.52
N THR A 149 -9.82 6.33 -7.57
CA THR A 149 -9.42 7.02 -6.33
C THR A 149 -8.27 6.28 -5.66
N GLY A 150 -7.39 6.99 -4.99
CA GLY A 150 -6.31 6.42 -4.18
C GLY A 150 -6.77 5.64 -2.94
N HIS A 151 -7.99 5.85 -2.45
CA HIS A 151 -8.56 5.07 -1.33
C HIS A 151 -8.51 3.56 -1.52
N GLN A 152 -8.49 3.07 -2.75
CA GLN A 152 -8.45 1.65 -3.06
C GLN A 152 -7.06 1.15 -3.48
N SER A 153 -6.07 2.03 -3.58
CA SER A 153 -4.74 1.68 -4.12
C SER A 153 -4.02 0.65 -3.26
N HIS A 154 -4.20 0.67 -1.93
CA HIS A 154 -3.62 -0.30 -1.00
C HIS A 154 -4.46 -1.58 -0.84
N SER A 155 -5.63 -1.69 -1.49
CA SER A 155 -6.44 -2.92 -1.51
C SER A 155 -5.77 -3.97 -2.38
N LEU A 156 -4.62 -4.48 -1.90
CA LEU A 156 -3.84 -5.50 -2.58
C LEU A 156 -4.13 -6.87 -1.97
N PRO A 157 -4.43 -7.89 -2.80
CA PRO A 157 -4.56 -9.25 -2.33
C PRO A 157 -3.21 -9.75 -1.84
N GLY A 158 -3.11 -9.96 -0.56
CA GLY A 158 -1.91 -10.43 0.10
C GLY A 158 -1.88 -9.91 1.53
N ASP A 159 -1.88 -10.83 2.47
CA ASP A 159 -1.78 -10.45 3.89
C ASP A 159 -0.32 -10.26 4.28
N ILE A 160 -0.11 -9.66 5.45
CA ILE A 160 1.21 -9.37 6.03
C ILE A 160 2.14 -10.59 6.01
N ASP A 161 1.60 -11.80 6.13
CA ASP A 161 2.38 -13.05 6.15
C ASP A 161 3.05 -13.40 4.82
N CYS A 162 2.58 -12.90 3.70
CA CYS A 162 3.26 -13.04 2.42
C CYS A 162 4.20 -11.87 2.09
N ILE A 163 4.21 -10.81 2.88
CA ILE A 163 5.08 -9.65 2.69
C ILE A 163 6.45 -9.91 3.30
N SER A 164 7.52 -9.66 2.55
CA SER A 164 8.90 -9.77 3.04
C SER A 164 9.49 -8.43 3.45
N ALA A 165 9.11 -7.39 2.74
CA ALA A 165 9.59 -6.04 2.97
C ALA A 165 8.66 -5.00 2.33
N VAL A 166 8.76 -3.78 2.81
CA VAL A 166 8.12 -2.61 2.22
C VAL A 166 9.18 -1.53 2.04
N ASP A 167 9.29 -1.00 0.84
CA ASP A 167 10.24 0.05 0.49
C ASP A 167 9.50 1.35 0.20
N LEU A 168 10.07 2.47 0.60
CA LEU A 168 9.67 3.79 0.13
C LEU A 168 10.59 4.17 -1.02
N LEU A 169 10.01 4.49 -2.17
CA LEU A 169 10.75 4.84 -3.38
C LEU A 169 10.62 6.33 -3.66
N ASP A 170 11.76 6.96 -3.86
CA ASP A 170 11.92 8.35 -4.26
C ASP A 170 12.33 8.45 -5.72
N GLY A 171 12.02 9.58 -6.33
CA GLY A 171 12.52 9.88 -7.67
C GLY A 171 12.03 8.88 -8.73
N VAL A 172 10.86 8.30 -8.55
CA VAL A 172 10.18 7.53 -9.59
C VAL A 172 9.63 8.54 -10.59
N PRO A 173 10.32 8.82 -11.71
CA PRO A 173 9.79 9.72 -12.72
C PRO A 173 8.62 9.01 -13.40
N GLY A 174 7.47 9.64 -13.41
CA GLY A 174 6.29 9.03 -14.03
C GLY A 174 4.99 9.63 -13.53
N VAL A 175 3.91 9.06 -14.03
CA VAL A 175 2.56 9.40 -13.65
C VAL A 175 2.19 8.61 -12.39
N GLY A 176 1.66 9.29 -11.37
CA GLY A 176 1.10 8.67 -10.15
C GLY A 176 2.00 8.74 -8.92
N ALA A 177 3.31 8.91 -9.04
CA ALA A 177 4.24 9.02 -7.92
C ALA A 177 4.54 10.48 -7.54
N PHE A 178 3.51 11.32 -7.38
CA PHE A 178 3.68 12.74 -7.06
C PHE A 178 4.43 12.96 -5.75
N ALA A 179 4.03 12.27 -4.70
CA ALA A 179 4.64 12.35 -3.37
C ALA A 179 5.68 11.26 -3.09
N GLY A 180 5.71 10.23 -3.91
CA GLY A 180 6.55 9.04 -3.79
C GLY A 180 5.77 7.76 -4.04
N ALA A 181 6.45 6.61 -3.87
CA ALA A 181 5.81 5.31 -4.03
C ALA A 181 6.14 4.36 -2.87
N VAL A 182 5.18 3.51 -2.50
CA VAL A 182 5.36 2.37 -1.61
C VAL A 182 5.46 1.12 -2.46
N ASN A 183 6.57 0.38 -2.36
CA ASN A 183 6.73 -0.91 -2.99
C ASN A 183 6.62 -2.04 -1.97
N ILE A 184 5.60 -2.85 -2.10
CA ILE A 184 5.35 -4.01 -1.25
C ILE A 184 6.03 -5.20 -1.91
N ARG A 185 7.00 -5.80 -1.22
CA ARG A 185 7.69 -7.01 -1.69
C ARG A 185 7.16 -8.25 -0.99
N THR A 186 6.80 -9.25 -1.76
CA THR A 186 6.41 -10.54 -1.20
C THR A 186 7.63 -11.36 -0.81
N ALA A 187 7.42 -12.43 -0.03
CA ALA A 187 8.50 -13.29 0.46
C ALA A 187 9.39 -13.80 -0.69
N PRO A 188 10.72 -13.90 -0.45
CA PRO A 188 11.62 -14.47 -1.42
C PRO A 188 11.25 -15.92 -1.70
N LEU A 189 11.30 -16.30 -2.97
CA LEU A 189 10.82 -17.59 -3.47
C LEU A 189 11.82 -18.74 -3.29
N LYS A 190 12.94 -18.53 -2.57
CA LYS A 190 13.98 -19.55 -2.36
C LYS A 190 13.83 -20.39 -1.08
N LEU A 191 12.78 -20.13 -0.31
CA LEU A 191 12.51 -20.85 0.94
C LEU A 191 11.44 -21.93 0.69
N THR A 192 11.63 -23.11 1.28
CA THR A 192 10.58 -24.13 1.31
C THR A 192 10.00 -24.16 2.71
N TYR A 193 8.77 -23.68 2.88
CA TYR A 193 8.09 -23.68 4.17
C TYR A 193 6.58 -23.80 4.00
N LEU A 194 5.93 -24.26 5.06
CA LEU A 194 4.50 -24.14 5.27
C LEU A 194 4.26 -23.49 6.63
N ARG A 195 3.41 -22.48 6.66
CA ARG A 195 3.04 -21.73 7.87
C ARG A 195 1.54 -21.68 8.01
N PHE A 196 1.06 -22.05 9.16
CA PHE A 196 -0.30 -21.78 9.63
C PHE A 196 -0.22 -20.75 10.76
N GLU A 197 -1.16 -19.79 10.78
CA GLU A 197 -1.33 -18.87 11.90
C GLU A 197 -2.80 -18.68 12.20
N GLY A 198 -3.14 -18.72 13.51
CA GLY A 198 -4.48 -18.43 14.01
C GLY A 198 -4.41 -17.49 15.20
N ALA A 199 -5.33 -16.52 15.26
CA ALA A 199 -5.43 -15.60 16.39
C ALA A 199 -6.90 -15.26 16.70
N GLY A 200 -7.16 -14.93 17.96
CA GLY A 200 -8.43 -14.41 18.45
C GLY A 200 -8.21 -13.25 19.41
N GLY A 201 -9.24 -12.44 19.63
CA GLY A 201 -9.08 -11.28 20.50
C GLY A 201 -10.38 -10.57 20.83
N GLN A 202 -10.24 -9.38 21.39
CA GLN A 202 -11.38 -8.52 21.77
C GLN A 202 -12.24 -8.19 20.55
N HIS A 203 -13.48 -7.78 20.78
CA HIS A 203 -14.46 -7.40 19.74
C HIS A 203 -14.75 -8.52 18.73
N GLY A 204 -14.77 -9.80 19.18
CA GLY A 204 -15.01 -10.93 18.29
C GLY A 204 -13.95 -11.10 17.20
N TYR A 205 -12.75 -10.56 17.39
CA TYR A 205 -11.67 -10.67 16.43
C TYR A 205 -11.25 -12.11 16.23
N ALA A 206 -11.16 -12.53 14.98
CA ALA A 206 -10.64 -13.83 14.58
C ALA A 206 -9.79 -13.67 13.31
N TYR A 207 -8.65 -14.35 13.29
CA TYR A 207 -7.71 -14.40 12.18
C TYR A 207 -7.24 -15.80 11.91
N ALA A 208 -7.17 -16.19 10.66
CA ALA A 208 -6.55 -17.42 10.20
C ALA A 208 -5.77 -17.15 8.91
N ASN A 209 -4.56 -17.69 8.82
CA ASN A 209 -3.71 -17.63 7.63
C ASN A 209 -3.09 -19.00 7.37
N LEU A 210 -3.02 -19.36 6.10
CA LEU A 210 -2.23 -20.46 5.60
C LEU A 210 -1.35 -19.94 4.45
N SER A 211 -0.04 -20.04 4.61
CA SER A 211 0.93 -19.61 3.62
C SER A 211 2.06 -20.61 3.46
N GLY A 212 2.62 -20.69 2.27
CA GLY A 212 3.74 -21.58 2.02
C GLY A 212 4.49 -21.22 0.76
N ALA A 213 5.75 -21.60 0.72
CA ALA A 213 6.59 -21.49 -0.45
C ALA A 213 7.34 -22.79 -0.70
N VAL A 214 7.59 -23.07 -1.97
CA VAL A 214 8.42 -24.21 -2.39
C VAL A 214 9.32 -23.79 -3.54
N THR A 215 10.58 -24.24 -3.49
CA THR A 215 11.53 -24.10 -4.59
C THR A 215 11.99 -25.49 -5.02
N SER A 216 11.86 -25.79 -6.30
CA SER A 216 12.33 -27.04 -6.89
C SER A 216 13.04 -26.72 -8.22
N GLY A 217 14.37 -26.90 -8.22
CA GLY A 217 15.20 -26.56 -9.37
C GLY A 217 15.04 -25.09 -9.80
N ARG A 218 14.45 -24.89 -10.98
CA ARG A 218 14.26 -23.58 -11.61
C ARG A 218 12.87 -22.97 -11.38
N PHE A 219 12.02 -23.65 -10.65
CA PHE A 219 10.66 -23.22 -10.35
C PHE A 219 10.55 -22.88 -8.86
N SER A 220 9.89 -21.77 -8.58
CA SER A 220 9.50 -21.40 -7.22
C SER A 220 8.05 -20.94 -7.19
N LEU A 221 7.36 -21.29 -6.12
CA LEU A 221 5.96 -20.97 -5.89
C LEU A 221 5.78 -20.47 -4.46
N LEU A 222 5.06 -19.37 -4.29
CA LEU A 222 4.51 -18.87 -3.05
C LEU A 222 2.98 -18.86 -3.17
N ALA A 223 2.27 -19.37 -2.17
CA ALA A 223 0.83 -19.24 -2.07
C ALA A 223 0.43 -18.88 -0.64
N ALA A 224 -0.58 -18.03 -0.50
CA ALA A 224 -1.12 -17.62 0.79
C ALA A 224 -2.62 -17.37 0.69
N GLY A 225 -3.33 -17.70 1.77
CA GLY A 225 -4.74 -17.37 1.96
C GLY A 225 -5.00 -16.96 3.40
N SER A 226 -5.81 -15.93 3.61
CA SER A 226 -6.17 -15.47 4.96
C SER A 226 -7.63 -15.08 5.07
N TYR A 227 -8.13 -15.20 6.28
CA TYR A 227 -9.44 -14.70 6.70
C TYR A 227 -9.29 -13.90 7.99
N ARG A 228 -9.94 -12.74 8.05
CA ARG A 228 -9.94 -11.87 9.22
C ARG A 228 -11.32 -11.29 9.42
N ARG A 229 -11.82 -11.30 10.67
CA ARG A 229 -13.10 -10.69 11.02
C ARG A 229 -13.05 -10.01 12.39
N SER A 230 -14.02 -9.14 12.63
CA SER A 230 -14.35 -8.59 13.94
C SER A 230 -15.83 -8.23 13.98
N ASP A 231 -16.44 -8.26 15.18
CA ASP A 231 -17.81 -7.79 15.39
C ASP A 231 -17.87 -6.25 15.56
N GLY A 232 -16.70 -5.58 15.55
CA GLY A 232 -16.58 -4.11 15.65
C GLY A 232 -16.41 -3.62 17.10
N TYR A 233 -15.66 -2.53 17.26
CA TYR A 233 -15.39 -1.90 18.58
C TYR A 233 -16.44 -0.83 18.96
N ARG A 234 -17.29 -0.43 18.01
CA ARG A 234 -18.43 0.47 18.17
C ARG A 234 -19.52 0.11 17.15
N HIS A 235 -20.68 0.75 17.25
CA HIS A 235 -21.78 0.54 16.30
C HIS A 235 -21.31 0.60 14.85
N ASN A 236 -21.73 -0.37 14.04
CA ASN A 236 -21.48 -0.44 12.59
C ASN A 236 -19.99 -0.27 12.22
N THR A 237 -19.11 -1.04 12.89
CA THR A 237 -17.67 -1.15 12.59
C THR A 237 -17.21 -2.62 12.54
N GLU A 238 -18.14 -3.54 12.33
CA GLU A 238 -17.83 -4.93 12.03
C GLU A 238 -17.16 -5.05 10.66
N PHE A 239 -16.32 -6.06 10.50
CA PHE A 239 -15.69 -6.34 9.20
C PHE A 239 -15.45 -7.83 8.96
N ALA A 240 -15.36 -8.20 7.68
CA ALA A 240 -14.85 -9.48 7.22
C ALA A 240 -13.98 -9.28 5.98
N ASN A 241 -12.81 -9.93 5.99
CA ASN A 241 -11.77 -9.75 4.97
C ASN A 241 -11.21 -11.11 4.53
N TYR A 242 -11.18 -11.38 3.24
CA TYR A 242 -10.63 -12.59 2.62
C TYR A 242 -9.54 -12.20 1.65
N ASN A 243 -8.38 -12.85 1.73
CA ASN A 243 -7.28 -12.67 0.82
C ASN A 243 -6.80 -14.02 0.27
N ALA A 244 -6.43 -14.02 -1.00
CA ALA A 244 -5.72 -15.12 -1.63
C ALA A 244 -4.66 -14.53 -2.56
N PHE A 245 -3.44 -15.05 -2.48
CA PHE A 245 -2.31 -14.59 -3.28
C PHE A 245 -1.45 -15.76 -3.73
N VAL A 246 -0.97 -15.71 -4.96
CA VAL A 246 -0.01 -16.65 -5.52
C VAL A 246 1.05 -15.90 -6.32
N ARG A 247 2.31 -16.32 -6.18
CA ARG A 247 3.42 -15.88 -7.02
C ARG A 247 4.24 -17.08 -7.44
N ALA A 248 4.51 -17.20 -8.73
CA ALA A 248 5.33 -18.27 -9.29
C ALA A 248 6.45 -17.68 -10.14
N THR A 249 7.67 -18.23 -10.02
CA THR A 249 8.77 -17.85 -10.90
C THR A 249 9.34 -19.07 -11.59
N TYR A 250 9.80 -18.87 -12.82
CA TYR A 250 10.45 -19.91 -13.60
C TYR A 250 11.66 -19.34 -14.34
N GLU A 251 12.81 -19.96 -14.12
CA GLU A 251 14.06 -19.64 -14.82
C GLU A 251 14.25 -20.59 -16.01
N ALA A 252 13.88 -20.12 -17.21
CA ALA A 252 14.05 -20.88 -18.45
C ALA A 252 15.47 -20.64 -19.03
N PRO A 253 16.30 -21.66 -19.24
CA PRO A 253 17.72 -21.51 -19.57
C PRO A 253 18.02 -20.70 -20.84
N ARG A 254 17.11 -20.72 -21.80
CA ARG A 254 17.26 -20.01 -23.09
C ARG A 254 16.29 -18.86 -23.26
N ALA A 255 15.13 -18.92 -22.58
CA ALA A 255 14.06 -17.93 -22.71
C ALA A 255 14.11 -16.81 -21.68
N GLY A 256 14.83 -16.98 -20.56
CA GLY A 256 14.96 -15.97 -19.50
C GLY A 256 14.12 -16.30 -18.26
N PHE A 257 13.90 -15.32 -17.44
CA PHE A 257 13.19 -15.42 -16.16
C PHE A 257 11.75 -14.92 -16.31
N PHE A 258 10.81 -15.69 -15.79
CA PHE A 258 9.39 -15.38 -15.75
C PHE A 258 8.93 -15.24 -14.30
N ASP A 259 8.12 -14.23 -14.01
CA ASP A 259 7.53 -13.93 -12.69
C ASP A 259 6.04 -13.65 -12.87
N LEU A 260 5.21 -14.59 -12.47
CA LEU A 260 3.75 -14.51 -12.49
C LEU A 260 3.25 -14.27 -11.07
N GLN A 261 2.36 -13.31 -10.90
CA GLN A 261 1.61 -13.13 -9.66
C GLN A 261 0.13 -12.92 -9.94
N ALA A 262 -0.71 -13.42 -9.03
CA ALA A 262 -2.15 -13.22 -9.06
C ALA A 262 -2.71 -13.20 -7.65
N GLY A 263 -3.83 -12.50 -7.46
CA GLY A 263 -4.47 -12.46 -6.17
C GLY A 263 -5.90 -11.96 -6.20
N TYR A 264 -6.61 -12.24 -5.12
CA TYR A 264 -7.98 -11.82 -4.89
C TYR A 264 -8.18 -11.39 -3.45
N GLN A 265 -8.85 -10.27 -3.27
CA GLN A 265 -9.27 -9.76 -1.97
C GLN A 265 -10.77 -9.44 -2.00
N ASN A 266 -11.46 -9.74 -0.91
CA ASN A 266 -12.82 -9.29 -0.67
C ASN A 266 -12.93 -8.74 0.75
N ARG A 267 -13.51 -7.54 0.89
CA ARG A 267 -13.75 -6.87 2.16
C ARG A 267 -15.19 -6.42 2.25
N THR A 268 -15.77 -6.57 3.43
CA THR A 268 -17.07 -6.00 3.80
C THR A 268 -16.96 -5.41 5.18
N PHE A 269 -17.47 -4.20 5.38
CA PHE A 269 -17.39 -3.54 6.68
C PHE A 269 -18.49 -2.48 6.87
N GLY A 270 -18.88 -2.30 8.12
CA GLY A 270 -19.62 -1.13 8.56
C GLY A 270 -18.70 0.10 8.53
N SER A 271 -19.13 1.18 7.89
CA SER A 271 -18.31 2.37 7.65
C SER A 271 -18.85 3.59 8.40
N ASN A 272 -19.11 3.40 9.72
CA ASN A 272 -19.66 4.42 10.60
C ASN A 272 -18.87 5.74 10.54
N GLY A 273 -19.47 6.77 9.97
CA GLY A 273 -18.89 8.11 9.88
C GLY A 273 -17.81 8.30 8.83
N PHE A 274 -17.52 7.33 7.93
CA PHE A 274 -16.35 7.38 7.04
C PHE A 274 -16.39 8.54 6.03
N TYR A 275 -17.53 8.74 5.38
CA TYR A 275 -17.68 9.76 4.32
C TYR A 275 -18.58 10.92 4.75
N ALA A 276 -19.46 10.66 5.70
CA ALA A 276 -20.27 11.68 6.37
C ALA A 276 -20.20 11.37 7.87
N ALA A 277 -19.45 12.17 8.62
CA ALA A 277 -19.12 11.89 10.02
C ALA A 277 -20.36 11.82 10.95
N TYR A 278 -21.45 12.48 10.57
CA TYR A 278 -22.74 12.42 11.29
C TYR A 278 -23.57 11.17 10.97
N ASN A 279 -23.27 10.40 9.90
CA ASN A 279 -24.05 9.21 9.55
C ASN A 279 -23.37 7.94 10.08
N PRO A 280 -23.95 7.26 11.10
CA PRO A 280 -23.37 6.05 11.70
C PRO A 280 -23.65 4.76 10.91
N ASP A 281 -24.58 4.75 9.94
CA ASP A 281 -25.16 3.54 9.33
C ASP A 281 -24.60 3.24 7.92
N GLN A 282 -23.53 3.93 7.53
CA GLN A 282 -22.84 3.72 6.25
C GLN A 282 -22.25 2.30 6.19
N TRP A 283 -22.20 1.72 4.99
CA TRP A 283 -21.65 0.38 4.79
C TRP A 283 -20.93 0.27 3.45
N GLU A 284 -19.88 -0.54 3.40
CA GLU A 284 -19.06 -0.71 2.21
C GLU A 284 -18.67 -2.16 1.97
N ALA A 285 -18.61 -2.53 0.68
CA ALA A 285 -18.06 -3.79 0.22
C ALA A 285 -17.16 -3.57 -0.99
N THR A 286 -15.94 -4.10 -0.92
CA THR A 286 -14.97 -4.02 -2.01
C THR A 286 -14.45 -5.39 -2.38
N SER A 287 -14.15 -5.60 -3.67
CA SER A 287 -13.38 -6.76 -4.09
C SER A 287 -12.39 -6.39 -5.17
N THR A 288 -11.16 -6.89 -5.04
CA THR A 288 -10.06 -6.63 -5.94
C THR A 288 -9.49 -7.94 -6.43
N ALA A 289 -9.36 -8.09 -7.76
CA ALA A 289 -8.59 -9.14 -8.40
C ALA A 289 -7.43 -8.51 -9.15
N LEU A 290 -6.26 -9.12 -9.09
CA LEU A 290 -5.10 -8.67 -9.86
C LEU A 290 -4.30 -9.85 -10.42
N ALA A 291 -3.62 -9.60 -11.53
CA ALA A 291 -2.64 -10.51 -12.11
C ALA A 291 -1.54 -9.71 -12.80
N SER A 292 -0.32 -10.23 -12.82
CA SER A 292 0.74 -9.72 -13.69
C SER A 292 1.70 -10.82 -14.11
N LEU A 293 2.31 -10.60 -15.28
CA LEU A 293 3.40 -11.41 -15.79
C LEU A 293 4.58 -10.49 -16.10
N ARG A 294 5.78 -10.84 -15.63
CA ARG A 294 7.02 -10.19 -15.98
C ARG A 294 7.96 -11.20 -16.62
N TRP A 295 8.65 -10.75 -17.64
CA TRP A 295 9.72 -11.48 -18.31
C TRP A 295 11.00 -10.67 -18.31
N LEU A 296 12.14 -11.32 -18.02
CA LEU A 296 13.47 -10.74 -18.01
C LEU A 296 14.42 -11.65 -18.76
N LYS A 297 15.28 -11.08 -19.62
CA LYS A 297 16.29 -11.83 -20.33
C LYS A 297 17.58 -11.03 -20.47
N GLN A 298 18.70 -11.66 -20.11
CA GLN A 298 20.03 -11.13 -20.37
C GLN A 298 20.62 -11.78 -21.63
N ALA A 299 21.22 -10.97 -22.50
CA ALA A 299 21.87 -11.40 -23.74
C ALA A 299 23.14 -10.57 -23.96
N GLY A 300 24.28 -11.09 -23.49
CA GLY A 300 25.55 -10.37 -23.52
C GLY A 300 25.49 -9.08 -22.70
N ARG A 301 25.68 -7.93 -23.37
CA ARG A 301 25.59 -6.60 -22.73
C ARG A 301 24.19 -6.02 -22.69
N PHE A 302 23.22 -6.70 -23.27
CA PHE A 302 21.83 -6.28 -23.27
C PHE A 302 21.04 -7.05 -22.20
N SER A 303 20.14 -6.35 -21.51
CA SER A 303 19.08 -6.92 -20.71
C SER A 303 17.75 -6.42 -21.25
N PHE A 304 16.81 -7.32 -21.43
CA PHE A 304 15.47 -7.01 -21.91
C PHE A 304 14.45 -7.34 -20.85
N GLY A 305 13.43 -6.54 -20.75
CA GLY A 305 12.32 -6.80 -19.87
C GLY A 305 10.97 -6.42 -20.47
N ALA A 306 9.96 -7.19 -20.10
CA ALA A 306 8.57 -6.91 -20.42
C ALA A 306 7.71 -7.23 -19.20
N SER A 307 6.65 -6.45 -18.99
CA SER A 307 5.62 -6.80 -18.01
C SER A 307 4.24 -6.39 -18.51
N ALA A 308 3.23 -7.16 -18.10
CA ALA A 308 1.83 -6.84 -18.26
C ALA A 308 1.12 -7.05 -16.93
N SER A 309 0.16 -6.19 -16.62
CA SER A 309 -0.64 -6.24 -15.40
C SER A 309 -2.10 -5.95 -15.68
N TYR A 310 -2.95 -6.54 -14.86
CA TYR A 310 -4.38 -6.30 -14.87
C TYR A 310 -4.88 -6.23 -13.43
N ARG A 311 -5.69 -5.21 -13.15
CA ARG A 311 -6.42 -5.07 -11.89
C ARG A 311 -7.88 -4.79 -12.18
N LYS A 312 -8.75 -5.54 -11.52
CA LYS A 312 -10.18 -5.31 -11.48
C LYS A 312 -10.61 -5.00 -10.05
N ASN A 313 -11.40 -3.95 -9.91
CA ASN A 313 -11.94 -3.58 -8.61
C ASN A 313 -13.46 -3.39 -8.71
N PHE A 314 -14.18 -3.95 -7.76
CA PHE A 314 -15.59 -3.68 -7.51
C PHE A 314 -15.72 -2.98 -6.18
N ASP A 315 -16.56 -1.94 -6.17
CA ASP A 315 -16.86 -1.17 -4.98
C ASP A 315 -18.36 -0.92 -4.91
N ARG A 316 -18.89 -1.07 -3.70
CA ARG A 316 -20.26 -0.76 -3.35
C ARG A 316 -20.26 0.02 -2.06
N TYR A 317 -20.79 1.22 -2.11
CA TYR A 317 -21.06 2.06 -0.96
C TYR A 317 -22.56 2.21 -0.76
N ASP A 318 -23.02 1.99 0.46
CA ASP A 318 -24.40 2.17 0.90
C ASP A 318 -24.44 3.32 1.92
N TRP A 319 -25.28 4.34 1.70
CA TRP A 319 -25.53 5.39 2.67
C TRP A 319 -26.12 4.86 3.98
N THR A 320 -27.08 3.95 3.86
CA THR A 320 -27.55 3.06 4.91
C THR A 320 -27.50 1.65 4.36
N ARG A 321 -27.03 0.71 5.15
CA ARG A 321 -26.81 -0.68 4.73
C ARG A 321 -28.04 -1.24 3.99
N GLY A 322 -27.83 -1.68 2.76
CA GLY A 322 -28.86 -2.24 1.86
C GLY A 322 -29.42 -1.26 0.83
N THR A 323 -29.15 0.06 0.92
CA THR A 323 -29.72 1.08 0.05
C THR A 323 -28.92 1.33 -1.24
N ALA A 324 -27.66 0.86 -1.31
CA ALA A 324 -26.78 0.95 -2.47
C ALA A 324 -26.75 2.32 -3.17
N MET A 325 -26.02 3.28 -2.58
CA MET A 325 -25.87 4.62 -3.14
C MET A 325 -24.92 4.63 -4.34
N ASN A 326 -23.71 4.14 -4.19
CA ASN A 326 -22.67 4.14 -5.23
C ASN A 326 -22.20 2.72 -5.56
N ARG A 327 -21.93 2.49 -6.84
CA ARG A 327 -21.34 1.24 -7.32
C ARG A 327 -20.36 1.54 -8.43
N HIS A 328 -19.17 0.97 -8.31
CA HIS A 328 -18.09 1.16 -9.27
C HIS A 328 -17.50 -0.18 -9.68
N ASN A 329 -17.08 -0.26 -10.93
CA ASN A 329 -16.37 -1.40 -11.48
C ASN A 329 -15.24 -0.85 -12.34
N THR A 330 -13.99 -1.01 -11.91
CA THR A 330 -12.81 -0.51 -12.62
C THR A 330 -12.01 -1.65 -13.22
N ASP A 331 -11.47 -1.41 -14.41
CA ASP A 331 -10.51 -2.26 -15.09
C ASP A 331 -9.25 -1.40 -15.36
N ASN A 332 -8.10 -1.83 -14.85
CA ASN A 332 -6.82 -1.16 -15.02
C ASN A 332 -5.84 -2.14 -15.66
N VAL A 333 -5.32 -1.80 -16.83
CA VAL A 333 -4.34 -2.58 -17.60
C VAL A 333 -3.05 -1.81 -17.65
N GLY A 334 -1.93 -2.46 -17.36
CA GLY A 334 -0.59 -1.89 -17.49
C GLY A 334 0.30 -2.76 -18.37
N ALA A 335 1.15 -2.13 -19.17
CA ALA A 335 2.21 -2.80 -19.93
C ALA A 335 3.49 -1.98 -19.89
N ARG A 336 4.64 -2.64 -19.80
CA ARG A 336 5.96 -2.02 -19.84
C ARG A 336 6.92 -2.86 -20.66
N LEU A 337 7.74 -2.18 -21.48
CA LEU A 337 8.84 -2.77 -22.24
C LEU A 337 10.09 -1.94 -21.98
N TRP A 338 11.24 -2.59 -21.82
CA TRP A 338 12.51 -1.89 -21.70
C TRP A 338 13.69 -2.73 -22.17
N ALA A 339 14.78 -2.03 -22.48
CA ALA A 339 16.07 -2.63 -22.76
C ALA A 339 17.18 -1.83 -22.06
N ASP A 340 18.11 -2.53 -21.45
CA ASP A 340 19.31 -1.98 -20.84
C ASP A 340 20.54 -2.39 -21.68
N TYR A 341 21.48 -1.49 -21.84
CA TYR A 341 22.76 -1.74 -22.48
C TYR A 341 23.91 -1.38 -21.55
N ASP A 342 24.67 -2.39 -21.15
CA ASP A 342 25.84 -2.25 -20.29
C ASP A 342 27.11 -2.03 -21.12
N TRP A 343 27.76 -0.89 -20.88
CA TRP A 343 28.98 -0.52 -21.55
C TRP A 343 29.95 0.21 -20.61
N ARG A 344 31.18 0.50 -21.11
CA ARG A 344 32.21 1.11 -20.25
C ARG A 344 31.84 2.47 -19.62
N ALA A 345 30.93 3.22 -20.24
CA ALA A 345 30.46 4.48 -19.68
C ALA A 345 29.33 4.30 -18.64
N GLY A 346 28.75 3.12 -18.48
CA GLY A 346 27.67 2.81 -17.53
C GLY A 346 26.57 1.96 -18.15
N THR A 347 25.38 2.00 -17.59
CA THR A 347 24.18 1.34 -18.10
C THR A 347 23.27 2.39 -18.71
N THR A 348 22.89 2.22 -19.97
CA THR A 348 21.89 3.03 -20.67
C THR A 348 20.63 2.22 -20.85
N SER A 349 19.51 2.75 -20.40
CA SER A 349 18.19 2.10 -20.42
C SER A 349 17.23 2.91 -21.26
N LEU A 350 16.48 2.24 -22.14
CA LEU A 350 15.38 2.81 -22.90
C LEU A 350 14.13 1.99 -22.64
N GLY A 351 12.99 2.64 -22.41
CA GLY A 351 11.75 1.94 -22.17
C GLY A 351 10.51 2.76 -22.42
N GLY A 352 9.37 2.07 -22.35
CA GLY A 352 8.06 2.67 -22.44
C GLY A 352 7.05 1.95 -21.60
N ASP A 353 6.09 2.72 -21.13
CA ASP A 353 4.96 2.27 -20.31
C ASP A 353 3.66 2.64 -20.99
N TYR A 354 2.67 1.79 -20.87
CA TYR A 354 1.31 2.05 -21.29
C TYR A 354 0.35 1.66 -20.15
N ALA A 355 -0.63 2.52 -19.89
CA ALA A 355 -1.73 2.21 -18.98
C ALA A 355 -3.07 2.55 -19.62
N PHE A 356 -4.03 1.66 -19.45
CA PHE A 356 -5.43 1.84 -19.82
C PHE A 356 -6.29 1.64 -18.59
N ASN A 357 -7.14 2.63 -18.29
CA ASN A 357 -8.05 2.63 -17.17
C ASN A 357 -9.48 2.80 -17.70
N HIS A 358 -10.39 1.99 -17.20
CA HIS A 358 -11.79 2.04 -17.53
C HIS A 358 -12.66 1.91 -16.28
N ILE A 359 -13.76 2.63 -16.22
CA ILE A 359 -14.75 2.55 -15.15
C ILE A 359 -16.16 2.43 -15.72
N TYR A 360 -16.94 1.51 -15.15
CA TYR A 360 -18.41 1.56 -15.14
C TYR A 360 -18.88 1.98 -13.75
N SER A 361 -19.80 2.93 -13.69
CA SER A 361 -20.21 3.54 -12.43
C SER A 361 -21.70 3.90 -12.44
N THR A 362 -22.26 4.07 -11.24
CA THR A 362 -23.58 4.69 -11.07
C THR A 362 -23.55 6.21 -11.15
N ASN A 363 -22.36 6.85 -10.96
CA ASN A 363 -22.25 8.31 -10.90
C ASN A 363 -20.88 8.88 -11.30
N LEU A 364 -19.91 8.06 -11.73
CA LEU A 364 -18.61 8.55 -12.19
C LEU A 364 -18.43 8.27 -13.69
N GLY A 365 -18.02 9.29 -14.42
CA GLY A 365 -17.83 9.24 -15.87
C GLY A 365 -18.95 9.94 -16.63
N GLU A 366 -19.00 9.71 -17.94
CA GLU A 366 -20.02 10.24 -18.85
C GLU A 366 -21.25 9.33 -18.82
N ALA A 367 -22.44 9.94 -18.96
CA ALA A 367 -23.70 9.20 -18.98
C ALA A 367 -23.77 8.25 -20.21
N LEU A 368 -24.09 7.01 -19.98
CA LEU A 368 -24.29 6.01 -21.03
C LEU A 368 -25.65 6.24 -21.74
N SER A 369 -25.68 6.12 -23.05
CA SER A 369 -26.93 6.14 -23.81
C SER A 369 -27.89 4.99 -23.45
N ARG A 370 -27.33 3.87 -23.01
CA ARG A 370 -28.05 2.72 -22.44
C ARG A 370 -27.28 2.19 -21.25
N PRO A 371 -27.93 1.98 -20.08
CA PRO A 371 -27.28 1.42 -18.91
C PRO A 371 -26.63 0.05 -19.20
N HIS A 372 -25.42 -0.16 -18.69
CA HIS A 372 -24.74 -1.46 -18.67
C HIS A 372 -25.07 -2.17 -17.34
N GLY A 373 -26.10 -3.01 -17.35
CA GLY A 373 -26.63 -3.60 -16.13
C GLY A 373 -27.14 -2.54 -15.16
N ARG A 374 -26.44 -2.33 -14.06
CA ARG A 374 -26.77 -1.32 -13.05
C ARG A 374 -25.99 0.00 -13.19
N TYR A 375 -25.03 0.03 -14.10
CA TYR A 375 -24.16 1.19 -14.29
C TYR A 375 -24.74 2.10 -15.35
N THR A 376 -24.80 3.39 -15.01
CA THR A 376 -25.38 4.45 -15.85
C THR A 376 -24.33 5.36 -16.47
N HIS A 377 -23.08 5.27 -16.01
CA HIS A 377 -21.94 6.06 -16.45
C HIS A 377 -20.74 5.19 -16.77
N ALA A 378 -19.87 5.69 -17.64
CA ALA A 378 -18.58 5.06 -17.94
C ALA A 378 -17.54 6.10 -18.35
N LYS A 379 -16.26 5.79 -18.14
CA LYS A 379 -15.15 6.57 -18.67
C LYS A 379 -13.95 5.64 -18.89
N ALA A 380 -13.20 5.96 -19.96
CA ALA A 380 -11.91 5.33 -20.23
C ALA A 380 -10.85 6.40 -20.44
N ARG A 381 -9.58 6.08 -20.11
CA ARG A 381 -8.42 6.87 -20.46
C ARG A 381 -7.21 6.00 -20.71
N SER A 382 -6.34 6.45 -21.61
CA SER A 382 -5.05 5.83 -21.89
C SER A 382 -3.92 6.80 -21.57
N THR A 383 -2.79 6.29 -21.09
CA THR A 383 -1.56 7.03 -20.90
C THR A 383 -0.39 6.25 -21.45
N GLY A 384 0.60 6.94 -21.99
CA GLY A 384 1.82 6.34 -22.50
C GLY A 384 3.03 7.14 -22.04
N ASN A 385 4.13 6.47 -21.66
CA ASN A 385 5.38 7.10 -21.30
C ASN A 385 6.49 6.51 -22.13
N LEU A 386 7.41 7.35 -22.60
CA LEU A 386 8.69 6.94 -23.18
C LEU A 386 9.80 7.58 -22.37
N TRP A 387 10.84 6.82 -22.05
CA TRP A 387 11.91 7.30 -21.20
C TRP A 387 13.27 6.72 -21.60
N LEU A 388 14.31 7.53 -21.40
CA LEU A 388 15.72 7.20 -21.54
C LEU A 388 16.40 7.48 -20.20
N ARG A 389 17.23 6.55 -19.74
CA ARG A 389 18.03 6.71 -18.53
C ARG A 389 19.48 6.32 -18.78
N HIS A 390 20.40 7.03 -18.16
CA HIS A 390 21.79 6.61 -18.08
C HIS A 390 22.25 6.61 -16.62
N ALA A 391 22.94 5.56 -16.19
CA ALA A 391 23.51 5.45 -14.85
C ALA A 391 24.95 4.97 -14.90
N LYS A 392 25.81 5.58 -14.11
CA LYS A 392 27.22 5.24 -13.96
C LYS A 392 27.59 5.14 -12.50
N GLN A 393 28.20 4.03 -12.13
CA GLN A 393 28.87 3.87 -10.84
C GLN A 393 30.38 3.81 -11.08
N TRP A 394 31.14 4.60 -10.36
CA TRP A 394 32.59 4.60 -10.49
C TRP A 394 33.24 4.93 -9.14
N ARG A 395 34.05 3.98 -8.64
CA ARG A 395 34.73 4.07 -7.34
C ARG A 395 33.73 4.39 -6.20
N ARG A 396 33.77 5.65 -5.71
CA ARG A 396 32.97 6.15 -4.60
C ARG A 396 31.77 6.98 -5.04
N PHE A 397 31.60 7.18 -6.35
CA PHE A 397 30.53 8.01 -6.90
C PHE A 397 29.56 7.17 -7.71
N ASP A 398 28.31 7.51 -7.63
CA ASP A 398 27.27 7.05 -8.54
C ASP A 398 26.46 8.25 -9.05
N LEU A 399 26.11 8.19 -10.33
CA LEU A 399 25.36 9.23 -11.02
C LEU A 399 24.27 8.55 -11.84
N ALA A 400 23.09 9.15 -11.87
CA ALA A 400 22.03 8.75 -12.79
C ALA A 400 21.24 9.96 -13.27
N ALA A 401 20.88 9.93 -14.55
CA ALA A 401 20.00 10.91 -15.17
C ALA A 401 18.95 10.21 -16.00
N SER A 402 17.73 10.71 -16.00
CA SER A 402 16.67 10.24 -16.88
C SER A 402 15.91 11.40 -17.49
N ALA A 403 15.41 11.19 -18.69
CA ALA A 403 14.50 12.09 -19.39
C ALA A 403 13.43 11.27 -20.11
N GLY A 404 12.21 11.78 -20.17
CA GLY A 404 11.10 11.10 -20.82
C GLY A 404 9.98 12.05 -21.16
N ILE A 405 9.00 11.51 -21.85
CA ILE A 405 7.76 12.17 -22.20
C ILE A 405 6.59 11.32 -21.73
N SER A 406 5.58 11.98 -21.21
CA SER A 406 4.29 11.38 -20.85
C SER A 406 3.22 11.92 -21.78
N LEU A 407 2.51 11.00 -22.43
CA LEU A 407 1.38 11.25 -23.32
C LEU A 407 0.10 10.92 -22.55
N THR A 408 -0.73 11.92 -22.34
CA THR A 408 -1.98 11.78 -21.56
C THR A 408 -3.14 12.45 -22.30
N PRO A 409 -4.40 12.22 -21.91
CA PRO A 409 -5.54 12.98 -22.46
C PRO A 409 -5.46 14.49 -22.23
N TYR A 410 -4.60 14.94 -21.32
CA TYR A 410 -4.36 16.36 -20.99
C TYR A 410 -3.17 16.95 -21.75
N GLY A 411 -2.60 16.24 -22.73
CA GLY A 411 -1.45 16.65 -23.50
C GLY A 411 -0.15 15.95 -23.14
N THR A 412 0.94 16.46 -23.65
CA THR A 412 2.29 15.92 -23.49
C THR A 412 3.03 16.66 -22.37
N SER A 413 3.69 15.91 -21.48
CA SER A 413 4.53 16.47 -20.41
C SER A 413 5.93 15.85 -20.46
N ALA A 414 6.97 16.69 -20.29
CA ALA A 414 8.32 16.21 -20.07
C ALA A 414 8.47 15.76 -18.60
N LEU A 415 9.19 14.67 -18.39
CA LEU A 415 9.57 14.15 -17.08
C LEU A 415 11.07 13.92 -17.03
N TRP A 416 11.71 14.24 -15.92
CA TRP A 416 13.16 14.09 -15.78
C TRP A 416 13.54 13.76 -14.35
N SER A 417 14.72 13.14 -14.17
CA SER A 417 15.37 13.00 -12.88
C SER A 417 16.89 13.11 -13.02
N LEU A 418 17.52 13.64 -11.97
CA LEU A 418 18.98 13.69 -11.83
C LEU A 418 19.31 13.30 -10.39
N SER A 419 20.29 12.43 -10.21
CA SER A 419 20.73 12.03 -8.88
C SER A 419 22.21 11.71 -8.86
N GLY A 420 22.84 11.95 -7.71
CA GLY A 420 24.25 11.66 -7.46
C GLY A 420 24.46 11.13 -6.05
N GLY A 421 25.37 10.18 -5.92
CA GLY A 421 25.77 9.61 -4.65
C GLY A 421 27.27 9.61 -4.45
N TYR A 422 27.70 9.71 -3.20
CA TYR A 422 29.10 9.66 -2.78
C TYR A 422 29.27 8.77 -1.56
N THR A 423 30.19 7.82 -1.62
CA THR A 423 30.56 6.91 -0.52
C THR A 423 31.94 7.25 0.00
N PRO A 424 32.08 8.25 0.93
CA PRO A 424 33.39 8.69 1.40
C PRO A 424 34.16 7.63 2.17
N ALA A 425 33.45 6.76 2.89
CA ALA A 425 34.02 5.69 3.71
C ALA A 425 33.11 4.44 3.67
N PRO A 426 33.65 3.25 3.99
CA PRO A 426 32.82 2.04 4.10
C PRO A 426 31.66 2.24 5.09
N GLY A 427 30.45 2.01 4.60
CA GLY A 427 29.21 2.15 5.37
C GLY A 427 28.61 3.55 5.42
N LEU A 428 29.30 4.60 4.94
CA LEU A 428 28.74 5.96 4.86
C LEU A 428 28.41 6.30 3.40
N HIS A 429 27.17 6.67 3.15
CA HIS A 429 26.67 7.13 1.84
C HIS A 429 26.01 8.50 1.98
N LEU A 430 26.26 9.37 1.01
CA LEU A 430 25.63 10.68 0.86
C LEU A 430 24.99 10.75 -0.51
N GLY A 431 23.74 11.19 -0.59
CA GLY A 431 22.98 11.28 -1.85
C GLY A 431 22.33 12.66 -2.03
N ILE A 432 22.22 13.07 -3.27
CA ILE A 432 21.41 14.21 -3.69
C ILE A 432 20.56 13.81 -4.90
N GLY A 433 19.38 14.40 -5.02
CA GLY A 433 18.50 14.15 -6.16
C GLY A 433 17.58 15.32 -6.45
N ALA A 434 17.20 15.42 -7.72
CA ALA A 434 16.13 16.29 -8.17
C ALA A 434 15.33 15.55 -9.24
N PHE A 435 14.00 15.59 -9.12
CA PHE A 435 13.13 14.88 -10.07
C PHE A 435 11.77 15.55 -10.22
N GLN A 436 11.21 15.39 -11.39
CA GLN A 436 9.87 15.85 -11.70
C GLN A 436 8.90 14.66 -11.68
N SER A 437 7.77 14.86 -11.04
CA SER A 437 6.65 13.92 -10.99
C SER A 437 5.33 14.61 -11.35
N MET A 438 4.32 13.81 -11.69
CA MET A 438 2.98 14.29 -11.98
C MET A 438 1.91 13.30 -11.50
N ARG A 439 0.71 13.81 -11.23
CA ARG A 439 -0.50 13.03 -10.98
C ARG A 439 -1.62 13.46 -11.92
N LEU A 440 -2.34 12.52 -12.48
CA LEU A 440 -3.57 12.80 -13.22
C LEU A 440 -4.74 12.95 -12.25
N PRO A 441 -5.74 13.80 -12.57
CA PRO A 441 -7.01 13.81 -11.84
C PRO A 441 -7.62 12.41 -11.81
N THR A 442 -8.14 11.99 -10.66
CA THR A 442 -8.87 10.72 -10.55
C THR A 442 -10.26 10.85 -11.20
N PHE A 443 -10.91 9.72 -11.46
CA PHE A 443 -12.31 9.79 -11.92
C PHE A 443 -13.24 10.38 -10.85
N THR A 444 -12.88 10.26 -9.57
CA THR A 444 -13.61 10.92 -8.47
C THR A 444 -13.45 12.43 -8.53
N ASP A 445 -12.23 12.95 -8.71
CA ASP A 445 -11.98 14.40 -8.82
C ASP A 445 -12.79 15.03 -9.97
N LEU A 446 -12.85 14.32 -11.11
CA LEU A 446 -13.46 14.82 -12.35
C LEU A 446 -14.99 14.71 -12.39
N TYR A 447 -15.58 13.67 -11.78
CA TYR A 447 -16.97 13.31 -12.05
C TYR A 447 -17.84 13.19 -10.80
N TYR A 448 -17.27 13.16 -9.58
CA TYR A 448 -18.09 12.94 -8.40
C TYR A 448 -18.92 14.16 -8.02
N THR A 449 -20.23 13.96 -7.96
CA THR A 449 -21.20 14.98 -7.51
C THR A 449 -22.11 14.37 -6.45
N SER A 450 -22.38 15.11 -5.41
CA SER A 450 -23.29 14.76 -4.33
C SER A 450 -24.03 16.00 -3.80
N PRO A 451 -24.99 15.87 -2.90
CA PRO A 451 -25.60 17.05 -2.26
C PRO A 451 -24.57 18.00 -1.61
N ALA A 452 -23.40 17.48 -1.17
CA ALA A 452 -22.36 18.24 -0.50
C ALA A 452 -21.11 18.51 -1.35
N GLN A 453 -21.06 18.05 -2.61
CA GLN A 453 -19.84 18.09 -3.44
C GLN A 453 -20.16 18.39 -4.90
N ILE A 454 -19.32 19.17 -5.55
CA ILE A 454 -19.38 19.51 -6.98
C ILE A 454 -18.03 19.15 -7.61
N ASN A 455 -18.09 18.37 -8.68
CA ASN A 455 -16.96 18.00 -9.52
C ASN A 455 -16.43 19.15 -10.38
N ASN A 456 -15.26 18.92 -11.00
CA ASN A 456 -14.68 19.83 -11.98
C ASN A 456 -14.06 19.05 -13.14
N LEU A 457 -14.58 19.23 -14.34
CA LEU A 457 -14.12 18.55 -15.56
C LEU A 457 -12.89 19.22 -16.19
N ASP A 458 -12.56 20.45 -15.79
CA ASP A 458 -11.47 21.25 -16.35
C ASP A 458 -10.14 21.05 -15.61
N LEU A 459 -10.09 20.12 -14.66
CA LEU A 459 -8.86 19.78 -13.92
C LEU A 459 -7.75 19.30 -14.85
N THR A 460 -6.55 19.80 -14.61
CA THR A 460 -5.32 19.40 -15.31
C THR A 460 -4.40 18.61 -14.38
N PRO A 461 -3.37 17.91 -14.91
CA PRO A 461 -2.46 17.15 -14.06
C PRO A 461 -1.69 18.02 -13.06
N GLU A 462 -1.61 17.57 -11.82
CA GLU A 462 -0.69 18.10 -10.82
C GLU A 462 0.76 17.83 -11.21
N ARG A 463 1.66 18.74 -10.88
CA ARG A 463 3.09 18.63 -11.14
C ARG A 463 3.91 19.00 -9.92
N ALA A 464 5.02 18.32 -9.72
CA ALA A 464 5.97 18.66 -8.68
C ALA A 464 7.42 18.51 -9.15
N VAL A 465 8.28 19.36 -8.62
CA VAL A 465 9.72 19.15 -8.63
C VAL A 465 10.15 18.93 -7.19
N THR A 466 10.80 17.80 -6.93
CA THR A 466 11.30 17.44 -5.60
C THR A 466 12.83 17.47 -5.62
N TYR A 467 13.41 18.14 -4.63
CA TYR A 467 14.84 18.14 -4.31
C TYR A 467 15.03 17.31 -3.06
N LEU A 468 16.03 16.45 -3.07
CA LEU A 468 16.29 15.48 -2.02
C LEU A 468 17.75 15.50 -1.63
N PHE A 469 18.04 15.42 -0.33
CA PHE A 469 19.33 15.05 0.21
C PHE A 469 19.15 13.86 1.14
N ASP A 470 20.02 12.87 1.04
CA ASP A 470 20.08 11.74 1.97
C ASP A 470 21.50 11.47 2.47
N ALA A 471 21.57 11.00 3.71
CA ALA A 471 22.80 10.50 4.31
C ALA A 471 22.50 9.22 5.08
N GLY A 472 23.31 8.21 4.87
CA GLY A 472 23.13 6.91 5.50
C GLY A 472 24.43 6.33 6.01
N TYR A 473 24.36 5.76 7.21
CA TYR A 473 25.48 5.03 7.80
C TYR A 473 25.05 3.63 8.19
N MET A 474 25.78 2.64 7.71
CA MET A 474 25.56 1.24 8.04
C MET A 474 26.88 0.56 8.32
N LYS A 475 27.14 0.23 9.59
CA LYS A 475 28.34 -0.50 10.01
C LYS A 475 28.05 -1.33 11.24
N ASN A 476 28.45 -2.58 11.24
CA ASN A 476 28.24 -3.53 12.33
C ASN A 476 26.73 -3.61 12.70
N SER A 477 26.42 -3.29 13.96
CA SER A 477 25.08 -3.30 14.54
C SER A 477 24.27 -2.01 14.29
N TRP A 478 24.89 -0.96 13.73
CA TRP A 478 24.28 0.36 13.59
C TRP A 478 23.79 0.61 12.18
N ARG A 479 22.61 1.18 12.10
CA ARG A 479 22.02 1.77 10.87
C ARG A 479 21.46 3.13 11.22
N LEU A 480 21.90 4.16 10.52
CA LEU A 480 21.41 5.52 10.68
C LEU A 480 21.06 6.07 9.31
N SER A 481 19.97 6.79 9.20
CA SER A 481 19.59 7.51 7.98
C SER A 481 19.00 8.86 8.32
N LEU A 482 19.39 9.85 7.53
CA LEU A 482 18.80 11.18 7.46
C LEU A 482 18.34 11.41 6.04
N GLN A 483 17.13 11.92 5.88
CA GLN A 483 16.66 12.41 4.59
C GLN A 483 16.00 13.77 4.78
N THR A 484 16.27 14.70 3.89
CA THR A 484 15.57 15.98 3.82
C THR A 484 15.08 16.20 2.39
N TYR A 485 13.95 16.86 2.26
CA TYR A 485 13.39 17.14 0.95
C TYR A 485 12.63 18.46 0.93
N TYR A 486 12.61 19.05 -0.27
CA TYR A 486 11.75 20.15 -0.64
C TYR A 486 10.99 19.77 -1.90
N ARG A 487 9.66 19.84 -1.88
CA ARG A 487 8.79 19.57 -3.02
C ARG A 487 8.01 20.84 -3.37
N ALA A 488 8.27 21.38 -4.56
CA ALA A 488 7.54 22.48 -5.16
C ALA A 488 6.37 21.93 -5.99
N GLY A 489 5.18 21.93 -5.42
CA GLY A 489 3.94 21.46 -6.06
C GLY A 489 3.21 22.57 -6.81
N ARG A 490 2.61 22.23 -7.94
CA ARG A 490 1.80 23.12 -8.79
C ARG A 490 0.54 22.41 -9.25
N ASP A 491 -0.51 23.19 -9.46
CA ASP A 491 -1.80 22.70 -9.96
C ASP A 491 -2.42 21.63 -9.06
N ILE A 492 -2.28 21.78 -7.74
CA ILE A 492 -2.69 20.80 -6.74
C ILE A 492 -4.21 20.69 -6.70
N ILE A 493 -4.72 19.48 -6.86
CA ILE A 493 -6.14 19.18 -6.82
C ILE A 493 -6.54 18.86 -5.37
N ASP A 494 -7.57 19.58 -4.89
CA ASP A 494 -8.17 19.28 -3.59
C ASP A 494 -9.68 19.63 -3.62
N TRP A 495 -10.40 19.07 -2.66
CA TRP A 495 -11.76 19.48 -2.35
C TRP A 495 -11.70 20.69 -1.45
N VAL A 496 -12.11 21.84 -1.99
CA VAL A 496 -12.04 23.13 -1.28
C VAL A 496 -13.45 23.68 -1.00
N TRP A 497 -13.52 24.43 0.06
CA TRP A 497 -14.69 25.22 0.40
C TRP A 497 -14.29 26.67 0.61
N ARG A 498 -15.12 27.58 0.07
CA ARG A 498 -15.04 29.01 0.28
C ARG A 498 -16.45 29.56 0.48
N GLU A 499 -16.57 30.66 1.21
CA GLU A 499 -17.84 31.30 1.53
C GLU A 499 -18.61 31.73 0.27
N ASP A 500 -17.91 32.14 -0.78
CA ASP A 500 -18.47 32.55 -2.09
C ASP A 500 -19.00 31.40 -2.94
N MET A 501 -18.70 30.14 -2.55
CA MET A 501 -19.09 28.90 -3.27
C MET A 501 -20.36 28.23 -2.72
N GLY A 502 -21.02 28.83 -1.71
CA GLY A 502 -22.16 28.22 -1.02
C GLY A 502 -21.79 27.07 -0.11
N ASP A 503 -22.72 26.16 0.15
CA ASP A 503 -22.56 25.11 1.17
C ASP A 503 -21.83 23.84 0.68
N LYS A 504 -21.25 23.85 -0.54
CA LYS A 504 -20.67 22.67 -1.14
C LYS A 504 -19.16 22.72 -1.23
N TRP A 505 -18.55 21.56 -1.16
CA TRP A 505 -17.15 21.37 -1.49
C TRP A 505 -16.97 21.27 -2.99
N HIS A 506 -16.01 21.96 -3.54
CA HIS A 506 -15.68 21.97 -4.97
C HIS A 506 -14.33 21.27 -5.19
N SER A 507 -14.26 20.43 -6.21
CA SER A 507 -12.98 19.90 -6.70
C SER A 507 -12.28 21.01 -7.49
N GLU A 508 -11.17 21.53 -6.98
CA GLU A 508 -10.44 22.65 -7.59
C GLU A 508 -8.94 22.45 -7.62
N GLN A 509 -8.26 23.28 -8.40
CA GLN A 509 -6.81 23.33 -8.45
C GLN A 509 -6.27 24.54 -7.71
N THR A 510 -5.37 24.27 -6.75
CA THR A 510 -4.58 25.28 -6.04
C THR A 510 -3.25 25.49 -6.77
N SER A 511 -2.90 26.75 -7.07
CA SER A 511 -1.74 27.07 -7.90
C SER A 511 -0.40 26.60 -7.32
N ARG A 512 -0.27 26.53 -5.98
CA ARG A 512 1.00 26.20 -5.31
C ARG A 512 0.81 25.51 -3.98
N LEU A 513 1.60 24.45 -3.74
CA LEU A 513 1.79 23.82 -2.44
C LEU A 513 3.25 23.38 -2.31
N ASP A 514 4.00 24.08 -1.50
CA ASP A 514 5.38 23.72 -1.22
C ASP A 514 5.45 22.90 0.08
N THR A 515 6.22 21.81 0.06
CA THR A 515 6.34 20.89 1.18
C THR A 515 7.80 20.73 1.57
N TYR A 516 8.11 20.85 2.86
CA TYR A 516 9.43 20.63 3.43
C TYR A 516 9.35 19.45 4.40
N GLY A 517 10.34 18.59 4.41
CA GLY A 517 10.37 17.49 5.36
C GLY A 517 11.76 17.05 5.76
N ILE A 518 11.83 16.46 6.96
CA ILE A 518 13.02 15.85 7.55
C ILE A 518 12.61 14.47 8.08
N GLU A 519 13.38 13.46 7.72
CA GLU A 519 13.20 12.08 8.15
C GLU A 519 14.49 11.59 8.79
N LEU A 520 14.40 11.09 10.01
CA LEU A 520 15.50 10.48 10.75
C LEU A 520 15.11 9.04 11.10
N SER A 521 16.02 8.11 10.90
CA SER A 521 15.86 6.74 11.39
C SER A 521 17.18 6.24 11.97
N GLY A 522 17.10 5.57 13.11
CA GLY A 522 18.23 4.95 13.75
C GLY A 522 17.88 3.52 14.18
N GLY A 523 18.77 2.58 13.93
CA GLY A 523 18.61 1.19 14.33
C GLY A 523 19.88 0.64 14.94
N TYR A 524 19.75 -0.10 16.04
CA TYR A 524 20.78 -0.90 16.65
C TYR A 524 20.27 -2.33 16.78
N THR A 525 21.02 -3.29 16.21
CA THR A 525 20.61 -4.71 16.22
C THR A 525 21.80 -5.59 16.58
N VAL A 526 21.63 -6.47 17.56
CA VAL A 526 22.64 -7.46 17.96
C VAL A 526 22.12 -8.88 17.82
N ALA A 527 23.02 -9.80 17.53
CA ALA A 527 22.68 -11.21 17.35
C ALA A 527 22.33 -11.89 18.66
N ASP A 528 23.02 -11.54 19.76
CA ASP A 528 22.89 -12.17 21.06
C ASP A 528 22.82 -11.15 22.20
N GLY A 529 22.21 -11.53 23.32
CA GLY A 529 22.05 -10.70 24.51
C GLY A 529 20.59 -10.43 24.86
N PHE A 530 20.37 -9.73 25.97
CA PHE A 530 19.04 -9.35 26.44
C PHE A 530 18.38 -8.33 25.50
N LEU A 531 19.09 -7.26 25.14
CA LEU A 531 18.60 -6.26 24.17
C LEU A 531 18.94 -6.70 22.75
N ARG A 532 17.95 -6.94 21.92
CA ARG A 532 18.11 -7.43 20.53
C ARG A 532 18.04 -6.34 19.49
N ARG A 533 17.12 -5.42 19.67
CA ARG A 533 16.88 -4.35 18.70
C ARG A 533 16.38 -3.10 19.38
N VAL A 534 16.88 -1.98 18.94
CA VAL A 534 16.30 -0.66 19.20
C VAL A 534 16.16 0.05 17.86
N THR A 535 14.99 0.60 17.60
CA THR A 535 14.74 1.42 16.41
C THR A 535 14.08 2.71 16.83
N LEU A 536 14.65 3.82 16.40
CA LEU A 536 14.10 5.17 16.58
C LEU A 536 13.79 5.72 15.20
N SER A 537 12.61 6.31 15.03
CA SER A 537 12.25 7.06 13.84
C SER A 537 11.62 8.40 14.23
N TYR A 538 11.89 9.43 13.42
CA TYR A 538 11.30 10.75 13.57
C TYR A 538 11.07 11.37 12.20
N GLY A 539 9.87 11.90 11.97
CA GLY A 539 9.48 12.66 10.80
C GLY A 539 8.93 14.03 11.19
N TYR A 540 9.35 15.04 10.45
CA TYR A 540 8.80 16.39 10.50
C TYR A 540 8.40 16.84 9.11
N ILE A 541 7.20 17.39 8.96
CA ILE A 541 6.67 17.91 7.71
C ILE A 541 6.05 19.28 7.99
N THR A 542 6.25 20.21 7.06
CA THR A 542 5.51 21.46 7.00
C THR A 542 5.18 21.81 5.55
N THR A 543 4.05 22.46 5.34
CA THR A 543 3.61 22.90 4.01
C THR A 543 3.39 24.41 3.99
N ASP A 544 3.69 25.02 2.84
CA ASP A 544 3.40 26.42 2.56
C ASP A 544 2.54 26.52 1.30
N ARG A 545 1.47 27.31 1.37
CA ARG A 545 0.52 27.49 0.26
C ARG A 545 0.11 28.96 0.12
N ASN A 546 -0.23 29.37 -1.10
CA ASN A 546 -0.61 30.73 -1.44
C ASN A 546 -2.15 30.92 -1.47
N SER A 547 -2.91 30.48 -0.47
CA SER A 547 -4.35 30.76 -0.47
C SER A 547 -5.00 30.57 0.91
N ASP A 548 -5.99 31.41 1.21
CA ASP A 548 -6.85 31.33 2.41
C ASP A 548 -8.03 30.37 2.24
N ILE A 549 -7.85 29.30 1.43
CA ILE A 549 -8.88 28.32 1.11
C ILE A 549 -8.90 27.24 2.17
N ILE A 550 -10.07 26.78 2.62
CA ILE A 550 -10.23 25.57 3.41
C ILE A 550 -10.19 24.38 2.44
N ALA A 551 -9.26 23.47 2.66
CA ALA A 551 -9.04 22.29 1.81
C ALA A 551 -9.09 21.00 2.64
N LYS A 552 -9.60 19.92 2.07
CA LYS A 552 -9.75 18.64 2.78
C LYS A 552 -8.46 17.81 2.87
N GLY A 553 -7.50 17.98 1.97
CA GLY A 553 -6.33 17.12 1.86
C GLY A 553 -5.00 17.80 2.17
N ALA A 554 -4.77 18.99 1.62
CA ALA A 554 -3.47 19.66 1.67
C ALA A 554 -3.12 20.27 3.04
N MET A 555 -4.11 20.56 3.88
CA MET A 555 -3.92 21.20 5.20
C MET A 555 -3.75 20.22 6.33
N ASP A 556 -4.22 19.02 6.14
CA ASP A 556 -4.28 18.00 7.16
C ASP A 556 -3.13 17.01 6.94
N TYR A 557 -2.00 17.24 7.59
CA TYR A 557 -0.81 16.41 7.47
C TYR A 557 -0.17 16.13 8.83
N MET A 558 0.59 15.03 8.93
CA MET A 558 1.33 14.66 10.14
C MET A 558 2.54 15.57 10.28
N ARG A 559 2.45 16.59 11.18
CA ARG A 559 3.51 17.57 11.42
C ARG A 559 4.70 16.93 12.10
N HIS A 560 4.46 16.25 13.22
CA HIS A 560 5.47 15.50 13.96
C HIS A 560 5.05 14.07 14.17
N LYS A 561 5.96 13.16 13.92
CA LYS A 561 5.79 11.74 14.19
C LYS A 561 7.07 11.17 14.74
N ALA A 562 7.03 10.55 15.91
CA ALA A 562 8.16 9.85 16.50
C ALA A 562 7.75 8.43 16.90
N ALA A 563 8.63 7.46 16.72
CA ALA A 563 8.43 6.11 17.21
C ALA A 563 9.73 5.51 17.76
N LEU A 564 9.65 4.86 18.91
CA LEU A 564 10.71 4.08 19.53
C LEU A 564 10.24 2.65 19.68
N ALA A 565 10.90 1.71 18.99
CA ALA A 565 10.65 0.28 19.13
C ALA A 565 11.85 -0.40 19.82
N VAL A 566 11.57 -1.21 20.83
CA VAL A 566 12.56 -1.96 21.61
C VAL A 566 12.17 -3.42 21.64
N GLU A 567 13.09 -4.31 21.33
CA GLU A 567 12.95 -5.76 21.40
C GLU A 567 13.96 -6.32 22.41
N VAL A 568 13.45 -7.04 23.40
CA VAL A 568 14.27 -7.72 24.41
C VAL A 568 13.96 -9.24 24.39
N HIS A 569 15.02 -10.04 24.61
CA HIS A 569 14.91 -11.47 24.76
C HIS A 569 15.28 -11.88 26.19
N PHE A 570 14.44 -12.68 26.79
CA PHE A 570 14.63 -13.21 28.13
C PHE A 570 14.17 -14.68 28.21
N LEU A 571 14.62 -15.41 29.21
CA LEU A 571 14.22 -16.83 29.41
C LEU A 571 14.36 -17.69 28.13
N ARG A 572 15.53 -17.70 27.49
CA ARG A 572 15.93 -18.50 26.32
C ARG A 572 14.94 -18.55 25.12
N ARG A 573 13.63 -18.39 25.35
CA ARG A 573 12.56 -18.58 24.35
C ARG A 573 11.51 -17.49 24.35
N MET A 574 11.64 -16.53 25.22
CA MET A 574 10.67 -15.43 25.31
C MET A 574 11.26 -14.14 24.78
N SER A 575 10.48 -13.38 24.07
CA SER A 575 10.78 -12.00 23.70
C SER A 575 9.61 -11.08 23.97
N LEU A 576 9.94 -9.85 24.30
CA LEU A 576 9.01 -8.75 24.44
C LEU A 576 9.43 -7.64 23.48
N ALA A 577 8.51 -7.21 22.64
CA ALA A 577 8.68 -6.02 21.82
C ALA A 577 7.68 -4.96 22.28
N LEU A 578 8.16 -3.74 22.45
CA LEU A 578 7.37 -2.56 22.78
C LEU A 578 7.60 -1.49 21.72
N THR A 579 6.55 -0.82 21.30
CA THR A 579 6.61 0.33 20.40
C THR A 579 5.85 1.48 21.01
N ALA A 580 6.56 2.57 21.30
CA ALA A 580 6.01 3.83 21.80
C ALA A 580 6.00 4.83 20.65
N SER A 581 4.85 5.45 20.35
CA SER A 581 4.70 6.36 19.23
C SER A 581 3.97 7.64 19.66
N VAL A 582 4.44 8.79 19.15
CA VAL A 582 3.83 10.12 19.33
C VAL A 582 3.45 10.66 17.96
N TYR A 583 2.27 11.22 17.87
CA TYR A 583 1.69 11.79 16.66
C TYR A 583 1.16 13.19 16.94
N ASP A 584 1.56 14.16 16.12
CA ASP A 584 1.05 15.54 16.11
C ASP A 584 0.64 15.90 14.69
N ARG A 585 -0.67 16.02 14.47
CA ARG A 585 -1.28 16.32 13.18
C ARG A 585 -1.62 17.79 13.09
N ASN A 586 -1.26 18.42 11.99
CA ASN A 586 -1.74 19.74 11.62
C ASN A 586 -3.12 19.64 10.97
N GLY A 587 -4.00 20.60 11.25
CA GLY A 587 -5.34 20.67 10.67
C GLY A 587 -6.45 20.58 11.71
N SER A 588 -7.67 20.62 11.23
CA SER A 588 -8.88 20.57 12.04
C SER A 588 -9.95 19.73 11.33
N TYR A 589 -10.96 19.31 12.07
CA TYR A 589 -12.07 18.52 11.55
C TYR A 589 -13.43 19.00 12.09
N THR A 590 -14.48 18.71 11.38
CA THR A 590 -15.84 18.95 11.85
C THR A 590 -16.29 17.82 12.76
N HIS A 591 -16.52 18.12 14.02
CA HIS A 591 -17.06 17.21 15.00
C HIS A 591 -18.58 17.33 15.08
N TYR A 592 -19.27 16.19 15.12
CA TYR A 592 -20.72 16.09 15.29
C TYR A 592 -21.04 15.42 16.63
N PRO A 593 -21.36 16.19 17.69
CA PRO A 593 -21.58 15.65 19.03
C PRO A 593 -22.79 14.73 19.10
N VAL A 594 -23.76 14.89 18.22
CA VAL A 594 -24.97 14.05 18.14
C VAL A 594 -24.94 13.26 16.83
N PRO A 595 -24.77 11.92 16.86
CA PRO A 595 -24.86 11.10 15.66
C PRO A 595 -26.21 11.28 14.95
N GLY A 596 -26.19 11.43 13.63
CA GLY A 596 -27.38 11.64 12.78
C GLY A 596 -27.84 13.08 12.65
N ASP A 597 -27.34 14.02 13.43
CA ASP A 597 -27.73 15.43 13.38
C ASP A 597 -26.57 16.31 12.83
N PRO A 598 -26.62 16.72 11.56
CA PRO A 598 -25.61 17.61 10.98
C PRO A 598 -25.75 19.08 11.41
N SER A 599 -26.84 19.48 12.05
CA SER A 599 -27.06 20.87 12.46
C SER A 599 -26.22 21.26 13.69
N LEU A 600 -25.85 20.28 14.49
CA LEU A 600 -24.99 20.44 15.67
C LEU A 600 -23.56 20.05 15.30
N SER A 601 -22.81 20.98 14.72
CA SER A 601 -21.41 20.74 14.36
C SER A 601 -20.50 21.80 14.95
N GLU A 602 -19.27 21.40 15.29
CA GLU A 602 -18.21 22.27 15.76
C GLU A 602 -16.88 21.92 15.10
N VAL A 603 -16.05 22.91 14.84
CA VAL A 603 -14.69 22.69 14.32
C VAL A 603 -13.77 22.42 15.51
N ARG A 604 -12.98 21.34 15.44
CA ARG A 604 -11.97 20.96 16.43
C ARG A 604 -10.63 20.76 15.76
N ASP A 605 -9.57 21.25 16.39
CA ASP A 605 -8.20 20.93 15.97
C ASP A 605 -7.85 19.49 16.36
N TYR A 606 -6.91 18.87 15.59
CA TYR A 606 -6.35 17.59 16.00
C TYR A 606 -5.45 17.79 17.21
N GLU A 607 -5.63 16.93 18.22
CA GLU A 607 -4.80 16.90 19.40
C GLU A 607 -3.65 15.89 19.23
N PRO A 608 -2.43 16.20 19.70
CA PRO A 608 -1.36 15.21 19.75
C PRO A 608 -1.74 14.01 20.61
N TYR A 609 -1.35 12.82 20.18
CA TYR A 609 -1.64 11.59 20.92
C TYR A 609 -0.44 10.65 21.02
N PHE A 610 -0.47 9.80 22.04
CA PHE A 610 0.55 8.80 22.32
C PHE A 610 -0.05 7.40 22.26
N LEU A 611 0.63 6.47 21.59
CA LEU A 611 0.27 5.06 21.55
C LEU A 611 1.42 4.20 22.08
N LEU A 612 1.09 3.20 22.87
CA LEU A 612 2.00 2.14 23.30
C LEU A 612 1.45 0.81 22.83
N ASP A 613 2.24 0.11 22.03
CA ASP A 613 1.92 -1.23 21.53
C ASP A 613 2.93 -2.24 22.04
N GLY A 614 2.53 -3.50 22.22
CA GLY A 614 3.42 -4.55 22.71
C GLY A 614 3.09 -5.93 22.17
N ARG A 615 4.13 -6.75 21.99
CA ARG A 615 4.05 -8.18 21.70
C ARG A 615 4.88 -8.95 22.69
N LEU A 616 4.24 -9.87 23.43
CA LEU A 616 4.94 -10.91 24.19
C LEU A 616 4.85 -12.21 23.40
N GLN A 617 5.96 -12.87 23.12
CA GLN A 617 5.97 -14.12 22.39
C GLN A 617 6.87 -15.18 23.03
N TRP A 618 6.50 -16.43 22.83
CA TRP A 618 7.29 -17.61 23.15
C TRP A 618 7.48 -18.46 21.89
N GLU A 619 8.72 -18.90 21.62
CA GLU A 619 9.03 -19.68 20.43
C GLU A 619 9.81 -20.94 20.78
N LYS A 620 9.34 -22.11 20.28
CA LYS A 620 10.02 -23.40 20.41
C LYS A 620 9.78 -24.26 19.17
N GLY A 621 10.89 -24.56 18.46
CA GLY A 621 10.84 -25.38 17.24
C GLY A 621 9.94 -24.77 16.18
N ILE A 622 8.91 -25.48 15.79
CA ILE A 622 7.94 -25.04 14.76
C ILE A 622 6.85 -24.12 15.31
N CYS A 623 6.72 -24.00 16.66
CA CYS A 623 5.59 -23.33 17.30
C CYS A 623 6.02 -21.98 17.87
N ARG A 624 5.20 -20.95 17.59
CA ARG A 624 5.24 -19.62 18.21
C ARG A 624 3.89 -19.34 18.83
N LEU A 625 3.84 -18.97 20.10
CA LEU A 625 2.70 -18.42 20.79
C LEU A 625 2.94 -16.93 21.02
N TYR A 626 1.92 -16.10 20.87
CA TYR A 626 2.07 -14.68 21.11
C TYR A 626 0.79 -14.04 21.67
N VAL A 627 1.00 -12.94 22.38
CA VAL A 627 -0.05 -12.02 22.82
C VAL A 627 0.35 -10.62 22.33
N ASP A 628 -0.55 -9.98 21.60
CA ASP A 628 -0.44 -8.60 21.17
C ASP A 628 -1.40 -7.73 21.96
N ALA A 629 -0.92 -6.56 22.33
CA ALA A 629 -1.74 -5.48 22.85
C ALA A 629 -1.41 -4.20 22.08
N THR A 630 -2.41 -3.57 21.47
CA THR A 630 -2.27 -2.28 20.78
C THR A 630 -2.99 -1.21 21.58
N ASN A 631 -2.46 0.03 21.54
CA ASN A 631 -2.96 1.15 22.33
C ASN A 631 -3.14 0.78 23.81
N ILE A 632 -2.09 0.23 24.43
CA ILE A 632 -2.12 -0.25 25.85
C ILE A 632 -2.53 0.88 26.83
N THR A 633 -2.23 2.11 26.47
CA THR A 633 -2.57 3.32 27.26
C THR A 633 -4.03 3.73 27.16
N ASP A 634 -4.82 3.05 26.34
CA ASP A 634 -6.23 3.36 26.04
C ASP A 634 -6.44 4.82 25.63
N SER A 635 -5.49 5.37 24.87
CA SER A 635 -5.55 6.75 24.37
C SER A 635 -6.73 6.90 23.41
N ARG A 636 -7.51 7.96 23.57
CA ARG A 636 -8.54 8.34 22.62
C ARG A 636 -7.93 9.17 21.52
N TYR A 637 -8.12 8.78 20.27
CA TYR A 637 -7.53 9.47 19.13
C TYR A 637 -8.34 9.26 17.86
N CYS A 638 -8.10 10.11 16.87
CA CYS A 638 -8.62 9.98 15.51
C CYS A 638 -7.53 10.34 14.50
N ASP A 639 -7.52 9.64 13.36
CA ASP A 639 -6.61 9.92 12.25
C ASP A 639 -7.26 10.81 11.19
N LEU A 640 -8.59 10.76 11.07
CA LEU A 640 -9.34 11.44 10.04
C LEU A 640 -10.73 11.86 10.54
N GLY A 641 -11.10 13.13 10.32
CA GLY A 641 -12.48 13.62 10.41
C GLY A 641 -13.18 13.36 11.75
N GLY A 642 -12.44 13.25 12.87
CA GLY A 642 -13.01 12.96 14.17
C GLY A 642 -13.56 11.55 14.34
N ILE A 643 -13.25 10.61 13.44
CA ILE A 643 -13.65 9.20 13.53
C ILE A 643 -12.86 8.56 14.68
N PRO A 644 -13.54 8.17 15.81
CA PRO A 644 -12.83 7.56 16.93
C PRO A 644 -12.23 6.21 16.53
N LEU A 645 -10.94 6.01 16.81
CA LEU A 645 -10.23 4.76 16.59
C LEU A 645 -10.26 3.87 17.84
N PRO A 646 -9.97 2.56 17.72
CA PRO A 646 -10.05 1.63 18.84
C PRO A 646 -9.16 2.05 20.02
N GLY A 647 -9.66 1.91 21.23
CA GLY A 647 -8.90 1.95 22.46
C GLY A 647 -7.97 0.74 22.60
N ALA A 648 -7.66 0.35 23.83
CA ALA A 648 -6.84 -0.82 24.10
C ALA A 648 -7.44 -2.10 23.48
N TRP A 649 -6.62 -2.81 22.66
CA TRP A 649 -7.08 -4.00 21.94
C TRP A 649 -6.07 -5.15 22.09
N GLY A 650 -6.51 -6.22 22.78
CA GLY A 650 -5.74 -7.44 23.01
C GLY A 650 -6.08 -8.54 22.00
N THR A 651 -5.05 -9.25 21.53
CA THR A 651 -5.19 -10.46 20.70
C THR A 651 -4.18 -11.51 21.14
N ALA A 652 -4.52 -12.80 21.02
CA ALA A 652 -3.60 -13.91 21.26
C ALA A 652 -3.61 -14.85 20.06
N GLY A 653 -2.46 -15.41 19.73
CA GLY A 653 -2.35 -16.26 18.55
C GLY A 653 -1.27 -17.33 18.65
N VAL A 654 -1.36 -18.26 17.70
CA VAL A 654 -0.39 -19.34 17.48
C VAL A 654 0.03 -19.36 16.02
N ALA A 655 1.33 -19.50 15.78
CA ALA A 655 1.87 -19.75 14.46
C ALA A 655 2.71 -21.03 14.47
N LEU A 656 2.46 -21.87 13.48
CA LEU A 656 3.20 -23.11 13.24
C LEU A 656 3.93 -22.98 11.90
N THR A 657 5.25 -23.18 11.90
CA THR A 657 6.07 -23.10 10.68
C THR A 657 6.88 -24.39 10.51
N ILE A 658 6.67 -25.08 9.40
CA ILE A 658 7.39 -26.32 9.02
C ILE A 658 8.27 -26.00 7.81
N GLY A 659 9.53 -26.39 7.83
CA GLY A 659 10.53 -26.04 6.83
C GLY A 659 11.12 -24.63 7.06
N ARG A 660 12.33 -24.40 6.56
CA ARG A 660 13.01 -23.08 6.57
C ARG A 660 13.83 -22.87 5.31
#